data_6ba85969121a518d43014b22875d6630
#
_entry.id   6ba85969121a518d43014b22875d6630
#
_cell.length_a   1.000
_cell.length_b   1.000
_cell.length_c   1.000
_cell.angle_alpha   90.00
_cell.angle_beta   90.00
_cell.angle_gamma   90.00
#
_symmetry.space_group_name_H-M   'P 1'
#
loop_
_entity.id
_entity.type
_entity.pdbx_description
1 polymer ?
#
loop_
_entity_poly.entity_id
_entity_poly.type
_entity_poly.pdbx_seq_one_letter_code
_entity_poly.pdbx_strand_id
1 'polypeptide(L)'
;MMKAVIATCLLLLVNGVLSVEWKHSAVLDNNFLVLWTPGERDVMFEIQVKTLGYVGLGFTRDDGSVGADMVIGWVDNNGQLHLQDRHVKNSSKDPQMDSSQDYSLLLGYENKTHTVLRFSRRYDTCDPRDLKITNDTMQVVWQYHVEEPVSAAGVLPDHDAIRGSRPLYLVQRDAQPKPTSRNQEAEPQLQTWDILNQQVRLPKGQDTLLWCRVLRMPNIDHKHHVVKYEPVIQPGSHDYLHHMTLYECRRDQALLESAAKTSGSVCYEPNQPSLECNTIAAIWSLGSEGFNYPPEAGYALDPHTGPRYYMLETHYTNPQMDAFISDSSGLRLHYTDKLRTHDAGILSVGIDPNWRHIIPPGQPDVISEGHCISDCTGHTIPNSGINIFAVIMHTHQLGRKVRLRQIRSGEELPPIASDTNYDPSYQEYRKLQKPVRVYPGDHLIAECTYSSKSRQAITLGGLSTREETCLVSTLYYPRIELSLCYSLPSLPTVLQSLGIQKLMGSSPVKIQEPQKLSGMTLEERLLSYDWETSFQSFREATRGGTFKPLCWTNKGVLPGTENLEVHYPRILRPYEEVNLPCSKKPLRNKLSMLLSEDEDIGAPVDPDSDETNAVERGQLVRSKVSRSSDGPTGGSSSTRSVPPMVLILTILVVVVGGTFR
;
A
#
# COMPACT_ATOMS: atom_id res chain seq x y z
N MET A 1 -59.98 0.55 -16.78
CA MET A 1 -59.11 -0.11 -15.80
C MET A 1 -57.83 -0.68 -16.41
N MET A 2 -57.87 -1.48 -17.49
CA MET A 2 -56.70 -2.10 -18.11
C MET A 2 -55.60 -1.13 -18.58
N LYS A 3 -55.97 0.04 -19.15
CA LYS A 3 -54.98 1.07 -19.57
C LYS A 3 -54.29 1.77 -18.40
N ALA A 4 -54.93 1.91 -17.26
CA ALA A 4 -54.31 2.47 -16.03
C ALA A 4 -53.32 1.49 -15.39
N VAL A 5 -53.62 0.18 -15.40
CA VAL A 5 -52.73 -0.88 -14.89
C VAL A 5 -51.48 -0.98 -15.74
N ILE A 6 -51.61 -0.91 -17.09
CA ILE A 6 -50.45 -0.96 -18.00
C ILE A 6 -49.56 0.29 -17.81
N ALA A 7 -50.14 1.48 -17.62
CA ALA A 7 -49.37 2.69 -17.35
C ALA A 7 -48.65 2.64 -16.00
N THR A 8 -49.30 2.06 -14.97
CA THR A 8 -48.67 1.90 -13.64
C THR A 8 -47.59 0.82 -13.68
N CYS A 9 -47.76 -0.28 -14.43
CA CYS A 9 -46.71 -1.29 -14.61
C CYS A 9 -45.52 -0.73 -15.45
N LEU A 10 -45.77 0.09 -16.48
CA LEU A 10 -44.71 0.77 -17.23
C LEU A 10 -43.96 1.77 -16.35
N LEU A 11 -44.64 2.54 -15.50
CA LEU A 11 -44.01 3.46 -14.55
C LEU A 11 -43.21 2.71 -13.45
N LEU A 12 -43.66 1.55 -13.02
CA LEU A 12 -42.92 0.71 -12.08
C LEU A 12 -41.72 0.01 -12.75
N LEU A 13 -41.81 -0.34 -14.02
CA LEU A 13 -40.69 -0.88 -14.81
C LEU A 13 -39.65 0.20 -15.13
N VAL A 14 -40.03 1.45 -15.35
CA VAL A 14 -39.11 2.57 -15.58
C VAL A 14 -38.42 3.00 -14.29
N ASN A 15 -39.03 2.84 -13.11
CA ASN A 15 -38.39 3.12 -11.82
C ASN A 15 -37.56 1.93 -11.28
N GLY A 16 -37.63 0.75 -11.89
CA GLY A 16 -36.79 -0.41 -11.56
C GLY A 16 -35.47 -0.50 -12.33
N VAL A 17 -35.25 0.38 -13.30
CA VAL A 17 -34.06 0.37 -14.14
C VAL A 17 -33.19 1.57 -13.74
N LEU A 18 -32.00 1.23 -13.17
CA LEU A 18 -30.84 2.09 -13.07
C LEU A 18 -30.60 2.86 -11.74
N SER A 19 -30.81 2.28 -10.59
CA SER A 19 -29.98 2.68 -9.46
C SER A 19 -28.63 1.96 -9.56
N VAL A 20 -27.63 2.61 -10.14
CA VAL A 20 -26.26 2.13 -10.06
C VAL A 20 -25.82 2.24 -8.60
N GLU A 21 -25.45 1.12 -8.00
CA GLU A 21 -24.83 1.14 -6.68
C GLU A 21 -23.35 1.52 -6.82
N TRP A 22 -23.03 2.74 -6.42
CA TRP A 22 -21.66 3.21 -6.39
C TRP A 22 -20.90 2.55 -5.23
N LYS A 23 -19.73 1.98 -5.54
CA LYS A 23 -18.91 1.30 -4.55
C LYS A 23 -17.90 2.25 -3.90
N HIS A 24 -17.45 3.23 -4.66
CA HIS A 24 -16.43 4.19 -4.22
C HIS A 24 -16.82 5.60 -4.62
N SER A 25 -16.32 6.56 -3.85
CA SER A 25 -16.47 8.00 -4.13
C SER A 25 -15.25 8.75 -3.62
N ALA A 26 -14.93 9.88 -4.27
CA ALA A 26 -13.93 10.82 -3.78
C ALA A 26 -14.35 12.26 -4.12
N VAL A 27 -14.22 13.16 -3.17
CA VAL A 27 -14.33 14.59 -3.39
C VAL A 27 -12.95 15.07 -3.83
N LEU A 28 -12.80 15.46 -5.10
CA LEU A 28 -11.53 15.91 -5.67
C LEU A 28 -11.25 17.37 -5.30
N ASP A 29 -12.29 18.20 -5.33
CA ASP A 29 -12.33 19.52 -4.73
C ASP A 29 -13.77 19.88 -4.28
N ASN A 30 -13.99 21.07 -3.73
CA ASN A 30 -15.30 21.50 -3.23
C ASN A 30 -16.43 21.52 -4.29
N ASN A 31 -16.07 21.46 -5.57
CA ASN A 31 -17.00 21.51 -6.69
C ASN A 31 -16.98 20.23 -7.54
N PHE A 32 -16.11 19.25 -7.24
CA PHE A 32 -15.89 18.06 -8.06
C PHE A 32 -16.00 16.78 -7.24
N LEU A 33 -17.07 16.02 -7.47
CA LEU A 33 -17.25 14.68 -6.90
C LEU A 33 -17.08 13.65 -8.01
N VAL A 34 -16.27 12.60 -7.75
CA VAL A 34 -16.19 11.41 -8.59
C VAL A 34 -16.73 10.20 -7.84
N LEU A 35 -17.53 9.39 -8.53
CA LEU A 35 -18.06 8.12 -8.08
C LEU A 35 -17.58 7.05 -9.05
N TRP A 36 -17.22 5.84 -8.57
CA TRP A 36 -16.84 4.77 -9.49
C TRP A 36 -17.20 3.39 -8.96
N THR A 37 -17.32 2.46 -9.89
CA THR A 37 -17.52 1.04 -9.61
C THR A 37 -16.65 0.22 -10.55
N PRO A 38 -15.63 -0.52 -10.03
CA PRO A 38 -14.81 -1.42 -10.83
C PRO A 38 -15.61 -2.66 -11.26
N GLY A 39 -15.66 -2.92 -12.57
CA GLY A 39 -16.22 -4.11 -13.19
C GLY A 39 -15.18 -5.22 -13.39
N GLU A 40 -15.48 -6.24 -14.20
CA GLU A 40 -14.53 -7.31 -14.52
C GLU A 40 -13.43 -6.87 -15.50
N ARG A 41 -13.77 -6.03 -16.50
CA ARG A 41 -12.87 -5.60 -17.56
C ARG A 41 -12.86 -4.09 -17.79
N ASP A 42 -13.73 -3.40 -17.14
CA ASP A 42 -13.96 -1.95 -17.25
C ASP A 42 -14.21 -1.34 -15.88
N VAL A 43 -14.18 -0.04 -15.85
CA VAL A 43 -14.59 0.75 -14.68
C VAL A 43 -15.64 1.75 -15.15
N MET A 44 -16.72 1.88 -14.38
CA MET A 44 -17.75 2.87 -14.59
C MET A 44 -17.51 4.04 -13.66
N PHE A 45 -17.53 5.25 -14.21
CA PHE A 45 -17.40 6.50 -13.49
C PHE A 45 -18.67 7.35 -13.62
N GLU A 46 -18.94 8.14 -12.60
CA GLU A 46 -19.83 9.30 -12.68
C GLU A 46 -19.10 10.48 -12.05
N ILE A 47 -19.06 11.59 -12.77
CA ILE A 47 -18.56 12.86 -12.25
C ILE A 47 -19.72 13.83 -12.10
N GLN A 48 -19.74 14.53 -10.97
CA GLN A 48 -20.72 15.56 -10.65
C GLN A 48 -19.96 16.83 -10.31
N VAL A 49 -20.04 17.82 -11.20
CA VAL A 49 -19.22 19.02 -11.12
C VAL A 49 -20.08 20.27 -11.11
N LYS A 50 -19.80 21.18 -10.17
CA LYS A 50 -20.55 22.45 -10.04
C LYS A 50 -20.08 23.46 -11.09
N THR A 51 -20.42 23.21 -12.33
CA THR A 51 -20.19 24.08 -13.49
C THR A 51 -21.26 23.78 -14.56
N LEU A 52 -21.43 24.67 -15.51
CA LEU A 52 -22.26 24.50 -16.73
C LEU A 52 -21.39 24.55 -18.00
N GLY A 53 -20.08 24.56 -17.89
CA GLY A 53 -19.15 24.48 -18.99
C GLY A 53 -18.60 23.07 -19.15
N TYR A 54 -17.37 22.92 -19.60
CA TYR A 54 -16.77 21.59 -19.75
C TYR A 54 -16.21 21.05 -18.44
N VAL A 55 -16.20 19.71 -18.34
CA VAL A 55 -15.64 18.95 -17.23
C VAL A 55 -14.71 17.87 -17.77
N GLY A 56 -13.61 17.59 -17.07
CA GLY A 56 -12.65 16.58 -17.46
C GLY A 56 -12.12 15.77 -16.27
N LEU A 57 -11.98 14.46 -16.50
CA LEU A 57 -11.33 13.53 -15.62
C LEU A 57 -10.27 12.78 -16.41
N GLY A 58 -9.13 12.49 -15.79
CA GLY A 58 -8.07 11.75 -16.47
C GLY A 58 -7.09 11.09 -15.52
N PHE A 59 -6.06 10.49 -16.10
CA PHE A 59 -5.04 9.73 -15.40
C PHE A 59 -3.66 10.14 -15.88
N THR A 60 -2.69 10.18 -14.96
CA THR A 60 -1.29 10.43 -15.26
C THR A 60 -0.39 9.51 -14.44
N ARG A 61 0.87 9.36 -14.84
CA ARG A 61 1.89 8.62 -14.07
C ARG A 61 2.71 9.53 -13.17
N ASP A 62 2.75 10.82 -13.49
CA ASP A 62 3.55 11.82 -12.78
C ASP A 62 2.62 12.84 -12.09
N ASP A 63 3.16 13.65 -11.21
CA ASP A 63 2.41 14.69 -10.47
C ASP A 63 1.87 15.83 -11.37
N GLY A 64 2.22 15.82 -12.65
CA GLY A 64 1.79 16.82 -13.65
C GLY A 64 0.77 16.28 -14.64
N SER A 65 0.08 17.18 -15.34
CA SER A 65 -0.88 16.82 -16.40
C SER A 65 -0.23 16.37 -17.70
N VAL A 66 1.08 16.48 -17.83
CA VAL A 66 1.80 16.09 -19.05
C VAL A 66 1.73 14.58 -19.26
N GLY A 67 1.31 14.17 -20.46
CA GLY A 67 1.09 12.75 -20.78
C GLY A 67 -0.16 12.17 -20.14
N ALA A 68 -1.06 13.01 -19.62
CA ALA A 68 -2.34 12.56 -19.08
C ALA A 68 -3.25 12.07 -20.21
N ASP A 69 -3.92 10.96 -19.94
CA ASP A 69 -5.03 10.40 -20.70
C ASP A 69 -6.31 10.91 -20.05
N MET A 70 -7.17 11.63 -20.80
CA MET A 70 -8.27 12.39 -20.25
C MET A 70 -9.56 12.21 -21.05
N VAL A 71 -10.67 12.12 -20.33
CA VAL A 71 -12.00 12.28 -20.89
C VAL A 71 -12.52 13.68 -20.60
N ILE A 72 -12.98 14.40 -21.63
CA ILE A 72 -13.58 15.73 -21.52
C ILE A 72 -15.01 15.65 -22.02
N GLY A 73 -15.96 16.26 -21.29
CA GLY A 73 -17.35 16.29 -21.71
C GLY A 73 -18.07 17.56 -21.28
N TRP A 74 -19.18 17.87 -21.96
CA TRP A 74 -20.08 19.00 -21.69
C TRP A 74 -21.45 18.76 -22.29
N VAL A 75 -22.40 19.58 -21.92
CA VAL A 75 -23.73 19.65 -22.55
C VAL A 75 -23.81 20.98 -23.26
N ASP A 76 -24.01 21.00 -24.59
CA ASP A 76 -24.05 22.24 -25.31
C ASP A 76 -25.40 22.97 -25.14
N ASN A 77 -25.48 24.21 -25.64
CA ASN A 77 -26.67 25.06 -25.53
C ASN A 77 -27.92 24.47 -26.20
N ASN A 78 -27.77 23.45 -27.03
CA ASN A 78 -28.89 22.70 -27.64
C ASN A 78 -29.28 21.48 -26.80
N GLY A 79 -28.61 21.23 -25.67
CA GLY A 79 -28.82 20.06 -24.84
C GLY A 79 -28.14 18.80 -25.37
N GLN A 80 -27.25 18.92 -26.36
CA GLN A 80 -26.50 17.79 -26.90
C GLN A 80 -25.29 17.46 -26.00
N LEU A 81 -25.14 16.18 -25.67
CA LEU A 81 -24.04 15.65 -24.89
C LEU A 81 -22.80 15.41 -25.75
N HIS A 82 -21.67 15.85 -25.26
CA HIS A 82 -20.36 15.63 -25.84
C HIS A 82 -19.48 14.88 -24.83
N LEU A 83 -18.77 13.86 -25.28
CA LEU A 83 -17.75 13.15 -24.53
C LEU A 83 -16.61 12.82 -25.48
N GLN A 84 -15.40 13.17 -25.10
CA GLN A 84 -14.23 13.04 -25.96
C GLN A 84 -13.05 12.47 -25.19
N ASP A 85 -12.40 11.49 -25.80
CA ASP A 85 -11.11 10.97 -25.38
C ASP A 85 -10.01 11.92 -25.86
N ARG A 86 -9.17 12.37 -24.94
CA ARG A 86 -8.13 13.35 -25.20
C ARG A 86 -6.85 12.99 -24.46
N HIS A 87 -5.70 13.42 -24.97
CA HIS A 87 -4.41 13.27 -24.31
C HIS A 87 -3.62 14.58 -24.25
N VAL A 88 -2.80 14.74 -23.21
CA VAL A 88 -1.98 15.93 -23.02
C VAL A 88 -0.57 15.67 -23.57
N LYS A 89 -0.14 16.40 -24.61
CA LYS A 89 1.23 16.32 -25.13
C LYS A 89 2.22 17.08 -24.28
N ASN A 90 3.49 16.64 -24.29
CA ASN A 90 4.59 17.19 -23.50
C ASN A 90 4.82 18.72 -23.62
N SER A 91 4.34 19.35 -24.69
CA SER A 91 4.53 20.78 -24.95
C SER A 91 3.27 21.63 -24.80
N SER A 92 2.11 21.03 -24.57
CA SER A 92 0.82 21.71 -24.49
C SER A 92 0.13 21.40 -23.17
N LYS A 93 -0.49 22.43 -22.56
CA LYS A 93 -1.39 22.23 -21.42
C LYS A 93 -2.82 21.89 -21.87
N ASP A 94 -3.10 22.03 -23.17
CA ASP A 94 -4.42 21.78 -23.75
C ASP A 94 -4.54 20.31 -24.17
N PRO A 95 -5.51 19.54 -23.62
CA PRO A 95 -5.76 18.17 -24.02
C PRO A 95 -6.21 18.08 -25.47
N GLN A 96 -5.45 17.35 -26.31
CA GLN A 96 -5.77 17.16 -27.73
C GLN A 96 -6.63 15.93 -27.93
N MET A 97 -7.60 16.01 -28.86
CA MET A 97 -8.47 14.89 -29.18
C MET A 97 -7.66 13.68 -29.63
N ASP A 98 -7.99 12.52 -29.09
CA ASP A 98 -7.39 11.27 -29.53
C ASP A 98 -8.03 10.74 -30.80
N SER A 99 -7.27 10.03 -31.62
CA SER A 99 -7.78 9.39 -32.83
C SER A 99 -8.65 8.16 -32.52
N SER A 100 -8.43 7.51 -31.39
CA SER A 100 -9.29 6.47 -30.82
C SER A 100 -10.17 7.09 -29.72
N GLN A 101 -11.40 6.65 -29.62
CA GLN A 101 -12.35 7.14 -28.62
C GLN A 101 -12.77 5.94 -27.77
N ASP A 102 -12.11 5.76 -26.63
CA ASP A 102 -12.17 4.54 -25.82
C ASP A 102 -13.05 4.68 -24.58
N TYR A 103 -13.72 5.82 -24.42
CA TYR A 103 -14.74 6.07 -23.39
C TYR A 103 -16.14 5.92 -23.95
N SER A 104 -17.02 5.22 -23.26
CA SER A 104 -18.42 5.02 -23.63
C SER A 104 -19.32 5.87 -22.74
N LEU A 105 -20.00 6.85 -23.30
CA LEU A 105 -21.01 7.67 -22.61
C LEU A 105 -22.22 6.81 -22.25
N LEU A 106 -22.62 6.82 -20.98
CA LEU A 106 -23.78 6.06 -20.48
C LEU A 106 -24.94 6.98 -20.10
N LEU A 107 -24.65 8.14 -19.52
CA LEU A 107 -25.62 9.13 -19.10
C LEU A 107 -24.94 10.50 -19.03
N GLY A 108 -25.65 11.55 -19.34
CA GLY A 108 -25.20 12.90 -19.06
C GLY A 108 -26.37 13.88 -19.04
N TYR A 109 -26.27 14.89 -18.21
CA TYR A 109 -27.22 15.99 -18.14
C TYR A 109 -26.66 17.16 -17.39
N GLU A 110 -27.24 18.30 -17.59
CA GLU A 110 -27.04 19.48 -16.74
C GLU A 110 -28.32 19.80 -15.97
N ASN A 111 -28.13 20.27 -14.76
CA ASN A 111 -29.16 20.92 -13.99
C ASN A 111 -28.85 22.41 -13.85
N LYS A 112 -29.51 23.13 -12.93
CA LYS A 112 -29.27 24.58 -12.76
C LYS A 112 -27.85 24.94 -12.30
N THR A 113 -27.06 24.01 -11.84
CA THR A 113 -25.79 24.29 -11.16
C THR A 113 -24.67 23.29 -11.45
N HIS A 114 -25.00 22.10 -11.96
CA HIS A 114 -24.02 21.01 -12.13
C HIS A 114 -24.15 20.35 -13.48
N THR A 115 -23.01 19.99 -14.04
CA THR A 115 -22.86 19.01 -15.12
C THR A 115 -22.60 17.65 -14.53
N VAL A 116 -23.36 16.64 -14.94
CA VAL A 116 -23.23 15.25 -14.51
C VAL A 116 -22.99 14.37 -15.73
N LEU A 117 -21.90 13.63 -15.72
CA LEU A 117 -21.54 12.68 -16.78
C LEU A 117 -21.24 11.32 -16.20
N ARG A 118 -21.86 10.28 -16.77
CA ARG A 118 -21.57 8.87 -16.46
C ARG A 118 -21.03 8.20 -17.70
N PHE A 119 -19.88 7.54 -17.55
CA PHE A 119 -19.19 6.87 -18.65
C PHE A 119 -18.48 5.62 -18.16
N SER A 120 -18.10 4.75 -19.08
CA SER A 120 -17.26 3.59 -18.79
C SER A 120 -16.01 3.57 -19.65
N ARG A 121 -14.95 2.96 -19.13
CA ARG A 121 -13.68 2.76 -19.82
C ARG A 121 -13.10 1.40 -19.46
N ARG A 122 -12.50 0.73 -20.43
CA ARG A 122 -11.76 -0.52 -20.19
C ARG A 122 -10.51 -0.25 -19.38
N TYR A 123 -10.10 -1.24 -18.56
CA TYR A 123 -8.82 -1.16 -17.84
C TYR A 123 -7.64 -1.02 -18.82
N ASP A 124 -7.66 -1.74 -19.92
CA ASP A 124 -6.71 -1.65 -21.03
C ASP A 124 -7.49 -1.43 -22.32
N THR A 125 -7.37 -0.24 -22.90
CA THR A 125 -8.02 0.17 -24.15
C THR A 125 -7.34 -0.40 -25.38
N CYS A 126 -6.09 -0.88 -25.24
CA CYS A 126 -5.19 -1.26 -26.31
C CYS A 126 -4.75 -0.07 -27.22
N ASP A 127 -4.96 1.14 -26.80
CA ASP A 127 -4.34 2.31 -27.39
C ASP A 127 -3.01 2.58 -26.66
N PRO A 128 -1.87 2.71 -27.38
CA PRO A 128 -0.56 2.97 -26.75
C PRO A 128 -0.44 4.37 -26.13
N ARG A 129 -1.39 5.29 -26.42
CA ARG A 129 -1.44 6.63 -25.83
C ARG A 129 -2.21 6.66 -24.51
N ASP A 130 -3.08 5.68 -24.30
CA ASP A 130 -3.88 5.56 -23.10
C ASP A 130 -3.09 4.94 -21.96
N LEU A 131 -3.36 5.42 -20.76
CA LEU A 131 -2.85 4.79 -19.54
C LEU A 131 -3.74 3.61 -19.14
N LYS A 132 -3.10 2.46 -18.88
CA LYS A 132 -3.83 1.32 -18.30
C LYS A 132 -4.20 1.63 -16.86
N ILE A 133 -5.45 1.37 -16.50
CA ILE A 133 -5.88 1.36 -15.11
C ILE A 133 -5.48 0.01 -14.51
N THR A 134 -4.54 0.04 -13.58
CA THR A 134 -3.94 -1.15 -12.95
C THR A 134 -4.33 -1.25 -11.47
N ASN A 135 -3.81 -2.25 -10.79
CA ASN A 135 -3.91 -2.38 -9.32
C ASN A 135 -2.92 -1.45 -8.57
N ASP A 136 -2.23 -0.57 -9.29
CA ASP A 136 -1.36 0.43 -8.69
C ASP A 136 -2.15 1.67 -8.26
N THR A 137 -1.53 2.54 -7.49
CA THR A 137 -2.02 3.90 -7.27
C THR A 137 -2.10 4.63 -8.62
N MET A 138 -3.24 5.25 -8.91
CA MET A 138 -3.44 6.05 -10.11
C MET A 138 -3.49 7.53 -9.72
N GLN A 139 -2.67 8.34 -10.37
CA GLN A 139 -2.77 9.80 -10.26
C GLN A 139 -3.97 10.25 -11.09
N VAL A 140 -5.08 10.58 -10.42
CA VAL A 140 -6.29 11.10 -11.04
C VAL A 140 -6.13 12.61 -11.19
N VAL A 141 -6.28 13.10 -12.41
CA VAL A 141 -6.25 14.53 -12.72
C VAL A 141 -7.66 14.97 -13.11
N TRP A 142 -8.01 16.22 -12.78
CA TRP A 142 -9.29 16.79 -13.17
C TRP A 142 -9.11 18.23 -13.61
N GLN A 143 -10.03 18.64 -14.46
CA GLN A 143 -10.16 20.05 -14.83
C GLN A 143 -11.63 20.37 -15.15
N TYR A 144 -12.02 21.63 -14.93
CA TYR A 144 -13.32 22.15 -15.36
C TYR A 144 -13.26 23.66 -15.59
N HIS A 145 -14.18 24.14 -16.40
CA HIS A 145 -14.31 25.55 -16.75
C HIS A 145 -15.78 25.96 -16.72
N VAL A 146 -16.06 27.24 -16.64
CA VAL A 146 -17.42 27.78 -16.64
C VAL A 146 -17.99 27.95 -18.06
N GLU A 147 -17.15 27.91 -19.08
CA GLU A 147 -17.52 28.05 -20.48
C GLU A 147 -17.41 26.70 -21.21
N GLU A 148 -18.30 26.51 -22.21
CA GLU A 148 -18.24 25.38 -23.14
C GLU A 148 -17.18 25.59 -24.21
N PRO A 149 -16.65 24.54 -24.86
CA PRO A 149 -15.84 24.65 -26.06
C PRO A 149 -16.61 25.26 -27.19
N VAL A 150 -16.00 26.19 -27.95
CA VAL A 150 -16.64 26.87 -29.08
C VAL A 150 -17.07 25.92 -30.19
N SER A 151 -16.42 24.78 -30.32
CA SER A 151 -16.78 23.69 -31.23
C SER A 151 -16.33 22.34 -30.68
N ALA A 152 -16.99 21.26 -31.10
CA ALA A 152 -16.65 19.89 -30.66
C ALA A 152 -15.20 19.50 -30.96
N ALA A 153 -14.58 20.06 -32.00
CA ALA A 153 -13.18 19.81 -32.37
C ALA A 153 -12.23 20.96 -31.93
N GLY A 154 -12.73 21.96 -31.18
CA GLY A 154 -12.00 23.16 -30.82
C GLY A 154 -11.04 23.01 -29.66
N VAL A 155 -10.23 24.04 -29.51
CA VAL A 155 -9.39 24.24 -28.32
C VAL A 155 -10.30 24.50 -27.12
N LEU A 156 -9.98 23.90 -25.98
CA LEU A 156 -10.73 24.13 -24.75
C LEU A 156 -10.43 25.53 -24.20
N PRO A 157 -11.43 26.23 -23.63
CA PRO A 157 -11.16 27.41 -22.82
C PRO A 157 -10.18 27.07 -21.69
N ASP A 158 -9.05 27.81 -21.60
CA ASP A 158 -7.97 27.48 -20.68
C ASP A 158 -7.73 28.57 -19.61
N HIS A 159 -8.13 29.82 -19.88
CA HIS A 159 -8.05 30.90 -18.91
C HIS A 159 -8.99 30.61 -17.74
N ASP A 160 -8.49 30.69 -16.54
CA ASP A 160 -9.23 30.41 -15.30
C ASP A 160 -9.79 28.97 -15.15
N ALA A 161 -9.30 28.02 -15.97
CA ALA A 161 -9.62 26.61 -15.78
C ALA A 161 -9.10 26.11 -14.43
N ILE A 162 -9.99 25.52 -13.64
CA ILE A 162 -9.64 24.91 -12.36
C ILE A 162 -9.11 23.50 -12.63
N ARG A 163 -7.96 23.18 -12.07
CA ARG A 163 -7.26 21.91 -12.26
C ARG A 163 -6.70 21.40 -10.95
N GLY A 164 -6.59 20.08 -10.85
CA GLY A 164 -5.94 19.42 -9.72
C GLY A 164 -5.55 18.00 -10.04
N SER A 165 -4.83 17.40 -9.09
CA SER A 165 -4.47 15.98 -9.11
C SER A 165 -4.59 15.37 -7.73
N ARG A 166 -4.94 14.08 -7.68
CA ARG A 166 -5.04 13.31 -6.44
C ARG A 166 -4.76 11.83 -6.71
N PRO A 167 -3.92 11.16 -5.90
CA PRO A 167 -3.74 9.73 -5.98
C PRO A 167 -4.99 9.00 -5.49
N LEU A 168 -5.44 7.97 -6.23
CA LEU A 168 -6.54 7.09 -5.87
C LEU A 168 -6.25 5.65 -6.26
N TYR A 169 -6.85 4.72 -5.53
CA TYR A 169 -6.84 3.29 -5.85
C TYR A 169 -8.17 2.89 -6.48
N LEU A 170 -8.20 2.74 -7.81
CA LEU A 170 -9.44 2.62 -8.59
C LEU A 170 -9.98 1.18 -8.70
N VAL A 171 -9.14 0.16 -8.54
CA VAL A 171 -9.48 -1.24 -8.85
C VAL A 171 -9.85 -2.05 -7.61
N GLN A 172 -10.07 -1.40 -6.47
CA GLN A 172 -10.50 -2.10 -5.27
C GLN A 172 -11.86 -2.77 -5.49
N ARG A 173 -11.87 -4.09 -5.53
CA ARG A 173 -13.10 -4.88 -5.60
C ARG A 173 -13.45 -5.35 -4.19
N ASP A 174 -14.65 -5.01 -3.73
CA ASP A 174 -15.15 -5.65 -2.53
C ASP A 174 -15.26 -7.15 -2.79
N ALA A 175 -14.58 -7.94 -1.96
CA ALA A 175 -14.53 -9.40 -2.07
C ALA A 175 -15.87 -10.07 -1.74
N GLN A 176 -16.99 -9.33 -1.67
CA GLN A 176 -18.27 -9.89 -1.24
C GLN A 176 -19.40 -9.67 -2.25
N PRO A 177 -20.04 -10.77 -2.68
CA PRO A 177 -21.44 -10.68 -3.10
C PRO A 177 -22.25 -10.32 -1.83
N LYS A 178 -23.04 -9.25 -1.87
CA LYS A 178 -24.09 -9.02 -0.87
C LYS A 178 -24.89 -10.30 -0.72
N PRO A 179 -25.22 -10.75 0.50
CA PRO A 179 -26.09 -11.89 0.69
C PRO A 179 -27.43 -11.59 0.03
N THR A 180 -27.69 -12.29 -1.07
CA THR A 180 -29.01 -12.36 -1.71
C THR A 180 -29.93 -13.29 -0.91
N SER A 181 -30.08 -13.05 0.38
CA SER A 181 -31.04 -13.81 1.16
C SER A 181 -31.97 -12.87 1.91
N ARG A 182 -33.25 -13.09 1.68
CA ARG A 182 -34.43 -12.46 2.27
C ARG A 182 -34.58 -12.65 3.80
N ASN A 183 -33.55 -13.10 4.48
CA ASN A 183 -33.53 -13.15 5.95
C ASN A 183 -32.73 -11.94 6.42
N GLN A 184 -33.40 -10.86 6.69
CA GLN A 184 -32.93 -9.76 7.51
C GLN A 184 -32.74 -10.31 8.95
N GLU A 185 -31.66 -11.01 9.19
CA GLU A 185 -31.15 -11.02 10.56
C GLU A 185 -30.75 -9.58 10.88
N ALA A 186 -31.28 -9.03 11.94
CA ALA A 186 -30.96 -7.68 12.41
C ALA A 186 -29.44 -7.53 12.43
N GLU A 187 -28.92 -6.46 11.76
CA GLU A 187 -27.49 -6.18 11.81
C GLU A 187 -27.04 -6.21 13.26
N PRO A 188 -25.93 -6.90 13.59
CA PRO A 188 -25.47 -7.01 14.96
C PRO A 188 -25.26 -5.59 15.50
N GLN A 189 -25.81 -5.30 16.66
CA GLN A 189 -25.60 -4.02 17.33
C GLN A 189 -24.11 -3.89 17.64
N LEU A 190 -23.42 -3.02 16.89
CA LEU A 190 -22.00 -2.77 17.09
C LEU A 190 -21.80 -1.84 18.28
N GLN A 191 -20.88 -2.22 19.15
CA GLN A 191 -20.35 -1.37 20.20
C GLN A 191 -19.15 -0.59 19.64
N THR A 192 -18.86 0.57 20.24
CA THR A 192 -17.73 1.41 19.81
C THR A 192 -16.76 1.65 20.97
N TRP A 193 -15.49 1.73 20.62
CA TRP A 193 -14.43 2.15 21.52
C TRP A 193 -13.60 3.25 20.85
N ASP A 194 -13.68 4.45 21.44
CA ASP A 194 -12.94 5.62 21.00
C ASP A 194 -11.57 5.67 21.68
N ILE A 195 -10.53 5.61 20.89
CA ILE A 195 -9.12 5.64 21.30
C ILE A 195 -8.58 6.98 20.81
N LEU A 196 -8.74 8.03 21.62
CA LEU A 196 -8.45 9.41 21.21
C LEU A 196 -7.28 9.97 22.00
N ASN A 197 -6.52 10.88 21.40
CA ASN A 197 -5.60 11.75 22.11
C ASN A 197 -6.35 12.79 22.98
N GLN A 198 -5.63 13.49 23.84
CA GLN A 198 -6.18 14.53 24.71
C GLN A 198 -5.35 15.81 24.59
N GLN A 199 -5.81 16.74 23.75
CA GLN A 199 -5.25 18.09 23.61
C GLN A 199 -3.71 18.09 23.47
N VAL A 200 -3.19 17.23 22.58
CA VAL A 200 -1.76 17.18 22.28
C VAL A 200 -1.37 18.50 21.64
N ARG A 201 -0.43 19.20 22.27
CA ARG A 201 0.09 20.46 21.74
C ARG A 201 1.35 20.20 20.91
N LEU A 202 1.28 20.57 19.65
CA LEU A 202 2.44 20.45 18.77
C LEU A 202 3.48 21.51 19.17
N PRO A 203 4.76 21.12 19.38
CA PRO A 203 5.79 22.07 19.80
C PRO A 203 6.14 23.02 18.65
N LYS A 204 6.29 24.28 18.97
CA LYS A 204 6.83 25.28 18.03
C LYS A 204 8.30 24.98 17.74
N GLY A 205 8.67 24.96 16.47
CA GLY A 205 10.06 24.75 16.05
C GLY A 205 10.48 23.29 15.89
N GLN A 206 9.52 22.34 15.96
CA GLN A 206 9.71 20.96 15.58
C GLN A 206 8.73 20.60 14.47
N ASP A 207 9.23 19.96 13.44
CA ASP A 207 8.43 19.54 12.28
C ASP A 207 7.83 18.13 12.44
N THR A 208 8.27 17.39 13.46
CA THR A 208 7.86 16.02 13.72
C THR A 208 7.63 15.81 15.21
N LEU A 209 6.51 15.17 15.58
CA LEU A 209 6.23 14.73 16.94
C LEU A 209 5.63 13.32 16.89
N LEU A 210 6.22 12.38 17.62
CA LEU A 210 5.65 11.08 17.91
C LEU A 210 5.05 11.12 19.33
N TRP A 211 3.73 10.97 19.43
CA TRP A 211 2.99 11.02 20.70
C TRP A 211 2.37 9.68 21.01
N CYS A 212 2.64 9.16 22.20
CA CYS A 212 2.17 7.88 22.68
C CYS A 212 1.18 8.06 23.85
N ARG A 213 -0.02 7.53 23.72
CA ARG A 213 -1.03 7.49 24.78
C ARG A 213 -1.44 6.06 25.07
N VAL A 214 -1.33 5.65 26.34
CA VAL A 214 -1.81 4.34 26.82
C VAL A 214 -3.26 4.44 27.24
N LEU A 215 -4.07 3.47 26.83
CA LEU A 215 -5.49 3.36 27.18
C LEU A 215 -5.78 1.94 27.66
N ARG A 216 -6.74 1.84 28.57
CA ARG A 216 -7.25 0.55 29.02
C ARG A 216 -8.35 0.06 28.08
N MET A 217 -8.34 -1.25 27.80
CA MET A 217 -9.40 -1.91 27.05
C MET A 217 -10.78 -1.70 27.71
N PRO A 218 -11.88 -1.62 26.95
CA PRO A 218 -13.22 -1.57 27.49
C PRO A 218 -13.49 -2.71 28.47
N ASN A 219 -14.36 -2.46 29.46
CA ASN A 219 -14.74 -3.49 30.41
C ASN A 219 -15.77 -4.42 29.77
N ILE A 220 -15.28 -5.48 29.14
CA ILE A 220 -16.06 -6.56 28.54
C ILE A 220 -15.87 -7.83 29.35
N ASP A 221 -16.86 -8.70 29.41
CA ASP A 221 -16.87 -9.91 30.23
C ASP A 221 -16.46 -11.18 29.47
N HIS A 222 -16.54 -11.14 28.14
CA HIS A 222 -16.13 -12.22 27.24
C HIS A 222 -15.49 -11.68 25.97
N LYS A 223 -14.96 -12.57 25.14
CA LYS A 223 -14.28 -12.22 23.89
C LYS A 223 -15.23 -11.55 22.91
N HIS A 224 -14.76 -10.48 22.28
CA HIS A 224 -15.40 -9.75 21.19
C HIS A 224 -14.47 -9.70 19.98
N HIS A 225 -15.02 -9.43 18.80
CA HIS A 225 -14.24 -9.10 17.60
C HIS A 225 -14.46 -7.65 17.17
N VAL A 226 -13.37 -6.91 16.98
CA VAL A 226 -13.37 -5.69 16.17
C VAL A 226 -13.61 -6.09 14.72
N VAL A 227 -14.63 -5.51 14.13
CA VAL A 227 -15.06 -5.80 12.75
C VAL A 227 -14.80 -4.66 11.79
N LYS A 228 -14.59 -3.46 12.34
CA LYS A 228 -14.25 -2.23 11.60
C LYS A 228 -13.49 -1.29 12.52
N TYR A 229 -12.61 -0.47 11.95
CA TYR A 229 -12.10 0.74 12.59
C TYR A 229 -11.99 1.89 11.59
N GLU A 230 -12.06 3.11 12.11
CA GLU A 230 -12.03 4.34 11.31
C GLU A 230 -11.31 5.46 12.07
N PRO A 231 -10.73 6.44 11.38
CA PRO A 231 -10.14 7.61 12.03
C PRO A 231 -11.24 8.52 12.62
N VAL A 232 -10.94 9.13 13.75
CA VAL A 232 -11.69 10.24 14.32
C VAL A 232 -10.77 11.45 14.31
N ILE A 233 -10.90 12.28 13.28
CA ILE A 233 -10.01 13.43 13.07
C ILE A 233 -10.68 14.70 13.58
N GLN A 234 -9.98 15.43 14.45
CA GLN A 234 -10.43 16.74 14.93
C GLN A 234 -10.46 17.72 13.75
N PRO A 235 -11.55 18.50 13.57
CA PRO A 235 -11.60 19.52 12.51
C PRO A 235 -10.40 20.46 12.55
N GLY A 236 -9.70 20.62 11.41
CA GLY A 236 -8.50 21.42 11.27
C GLY A 236 -7.19 20.73 11.62
N SER A 237 -7.21 19.46 12.06
CA SER A 237 -5.98 18.71 12.36
C SER A 237 -5.52 17.79 11.23
N HIS A 238 -6.30 17.66 10.15
CA HIS A 238 -6.03 16.71 9.07
C HIS A 238 -4.61 16.85 8.49
N ASP A 239 -4.15 18.07 8.24
CA ASP A 239 -2.87 18.35 7.60
C ASP A 239 -1.65 18.12 8.51
N TYR A 240 -1.90 17.95 9.81
CA TYR A 240 -0.87 17.68 10.81
C TYR A 240 -0.73 16.20 11.17
N LEU A 241 -1.67 15.35 10.74
CA LEU A 241 -1.65 13.92 11.03
C LEU A 241 -1.01 13.13 9.88
N HIS A 242 0.08 12.41 10.16
CA HIS A 242 0.73 11.56 9.19
C HIS A 242 0.23 10.11 9.26
N HIS A 243 0.30 9.49 10.45
CA HIS A 243 -0.28 8.16 10.70
C HIS A 243 -0.59 7.96 12.18
N MET A 244 -1.41 6.96 12.46
CA MET A 244 -1.73 6.47 13.80
C MET A 244 -1.60 4.96 13.83
N THR A 245 -0.89 4.44 14.83
CA THR A 245 -0.75 2.99 15.04
C THR A 245 -1.21 2.63 16.44
N LEU A 246 -2.10 1.67 16.52
CA LEU A 246 -2.54 1.10 17.79
C LEU A 246 -1.74 -0.17 18.08
N TYR A 247 -1.10 -0.21 19.24
CA TYR A 247 -0.31 -1.35 19.70
C TYR A 247 -0.94 -2.02 20.92
N GLU A 248 -0.81 -3.34 21.03
CA GLU A 248 -1.02 -4.08 22.27
C GLU A 248 0.18 -3.92 23.20
N CYS A 249 -0.09 -3.73 24.49
CA CYS A 249 0.91 -3.63 25.53
C CYS A 249 0.73 -4.77 26.54
N ARG A 250 1.73 -5.64 26.70
CA ARG A 250 1.60 -6.88 27.49
C ARG A 250 2.51 -6.96 28.69
N ARG A 251 3.60 -6.21 28.71
CA ARG A 251 4.62 -6.25 29.77
C ARG A 251 4.37 -5.14 30.78
N ASP A 252 5.11 -5.10 31.84
CA ASP A 252 5.08 -4.08 32.92
C ASP A 252 3.71 -3.45 33.18
N GLN A 253 2.80 -4.24 33.76
CA GLN A 253 1.43 -3.81 34.01
C GLN A 253 1.36 -2.58 34.93
N ALA A 254 2.32 -2.39 35.85
CA ALA A 254 2.37 -1.26 36.77
C ALA A 254 2.70 0.05 36.03
N LEU A 255 3.69 0.00 35.12
CA LEU A 255 4.04 1.12 34.24
C LEU A 255 2.87 1.50 33.35
N LEU A 256 2.24 0.51 32.72
CA LEU A 256 1.10 0.70 31.81
C LEU A 256 -0.12 1.28 32.55
N GLU A 257 -0.43 0.81 33.77
CA GLU A 257 -1.51 1.36 34.58
C GLU A 257 -1.25 2.82 34.97
N SER A 258 0.00 3.15 35.31
CA SER A 258 0.39 4.53 35.58
C SER A 258 0.27 5.41 34.35
N ALA A 259 0.77 4.97 33.19
CA ALA A 259 0.70 5.70 31.94
C ALA A 259 -0.74 5.92 31.46
N ALA A 260 -1.64 4.94 31.66
CA ALA A 260 -3.05 5.06 31.27
C ALA A 260 -3.82 6.13 32.04
N LYS A 261 -3.29 6.64 33.14
CA LYS A 261 -3.86 7.76 33.93
C LYS A 261 -3.43 9.13 33.41
N THR A 262 -2.50 9.18 32.46
CA THR A 262 -1.95 10.42 31.87
C THR A 262 -2.58 10.72 30.50
N SER A 263 -2.40 11.93 29.99
CA SER A 263 -2.79 12.32 28.62
C SER A 263 -1.85 11.80 27.53
N GLY A 264 -0.74 11.10 27.90
CA GLY A 264 0.31 10.63 27.02
C GLY A 264 1.63 11.36 27.21
N SER A 265 2.61 10.97 26.39
CA SER A 265 3.99 11.53 26.39
C SER A 265 4.61 11.38 25.01
N VAL A 266 5.77 12.01 24.79
CA VAL A 266 6.60 11.74 23.63
C VAL A 266 7.02 10.27 23.63
N CYS A 267 6.91 9.62 22.46
CA CYS A 267 7.26 8.20 22.34
C CYS A 267 8.79 7.97 22.43
N TYR A 268 9.17 6.75 22.77
CA TYR A 268 10.57 6.26 22.73
C TYR A 268 11.57 6.98 23.64
N GLU A 269 11.09 7.81 24.56
CA GLU A 269 11.94 8.36 25.60
C GLU A 269 12.25 7.32 26.70
N PRO A 270 13.35 7.45 27.44
CA PRO A 270 13.68 6.55 28.56
C PRO A 270 12.52 6.46 29.57
N ASN A 271 12.24 5.25 30.05
CA ASN A 271 11.16 4.93 31.00
C ASN A 271 9.74 5.19 30.48
N GLN A 272 9.55 5.27 29.18
CA GLN A 272 8.21 5.36 28.59
C GLN A 272 7.67 3.97 28.23
N PRO A 273 6.32 3.78 28.22
CA PRO A 273 5.70 2.49 27.96
C PRO A 273 5.78 2.03 26.49
N SER A 274 6.27 2.86 25.59
CA SER A 274 6.36 2.54 24.17
C SER A 274 7.20 1.27 23.87
N LEU A 275 8.19 0.94 24.69
CA LEU A 275 8.98 -0.29 24.55
C LEU A 275 8.23 -1.56 24.99
N GLU A 276 7.14 -1.42 25.72
CA GLU A 276 6.30 -2.53 26.19
C GLU A 276 5.18 -2.91 25.23
N CYS A 277 5.01 -2.12 24.16
CA CYS A 277 3.93 -2.18 23.19
C CYS A 277 4.48 -2.50 21.79
N ASN A 278 4.47 -3.75 21.40
CA ASN A 278 5.15 -4.22 20.17
C ASN A 278 4.28 -5.03 19.21
N THR A 279 2.99 -5.18 19.49
CA THR A 279 2.08 -5.93 18.62
C THR A 279 1.04 -4.98 18.02
N ILE A 280 1.03 -4.87 16.70
CA ILE A 280 0.14 -3.96 16.00
C ILE A 280 -1.30 -4.50 16.04
N ALA A 281 -2.25 -3.64 16.40
CA ALA A 281 -3.69 -3.91 16.45
C ALA A 281 -4.48 -3.19 15.35
N ALA A 282 -4.11 -1.96 15.01
CA ALA A 282 -4.69 -1.20 13.91
C ALA A 282 -3.68 -0.17 13.39
N ILE A 283 -3.79 0.17 12.10
CA ILE A 283 -2.97 1.21 11.46
C ILE A 283 -3.92 2.13 10.69
N TRP A 284 -3.67 3.42 10.77
CA TRP A 284 -4.27 4.41 9.90
C TRP A 284 -3.16 5.33 9.35
N SER A 285 -3.22 5.64 8.07
CA SER A 285 -2.31 6.59 7.43
C SER A 285 -3.10 7.59 6.60
N LEU A 286 -2.45 8.70 6.26
CA LEU A 286 -3.04 9.76 5.46
C LEU A 286 -3.65 9.22 4.16
N GLY A 287 -4.89 9.61 3.88
CA GLY A 287 -5.67 9.16 2.73
C GLY A 287 -6.54 7.93 2.98
N SER A 288 -6.35 7.20 4.11
CA SER A 288 -7.16 6.02 4.45
C SER A 288 -8.47 6.37 5.15
N GLU A 289 -9.55 5.67 4.78
CA GLU A 289 -10.86 5.76 5.44
C GLU A 289 -10.98 4.82 6.66
N GLY A 290 -9.93 4.05 6.95
CA GLY A 290 -9.95 2.99 7.96
C GLY A 290 -10.08 1.60 7.32
N PHE A 291 -10.55 0.61 8.08
CA PHE A 291 -10.57 -0.76 7.59
C PHE A 291 -11.80 -1.55 8.06
N ASN A 292 -12.43 -2.25 7.11
CA ASN A 292 -13.50 -3.23 7.37
C ASN A 292 -12.92 -4.64 7.20
N TYR A 293 -12.95 -5.43 8.28
CA TYR A 293 -12.51 -6.83 8.25
C TYR A 293 -13.46 -7.69 7.41
N PRO A 294 -12.96 -8.76 6.75
CA PRO A 294 -13.79 -9.69 6.01
C PRO A 294 -14.67 -10.54 6.97
N PRO A 295 -15.82 -11.08 6.55
CA PRO A 295 -16.75 -11.80 7.41
C PRO A 295 -16.15 -12.97 8.18
N GLU A 296 -15.13 -13.60 7.63
CA GLU A 296 -14.47 -14.76 8.23
C GLU A 296 -13.50 -14.40 9.34
N ALA A 297 -13.04 -13.14 9.46
CA ALA A 297 -12.02 -12.75 10.44
C ALA A 297 -12.36 -11.45 11.15
N GLY A 298 -11.96 -11.32 12.42
CA GLY A 298 -12.05 -10.10 13.23
C GLY A 298 -10.87 -10.01 14.19
N TYR A 299 -10.51 -8.80 14.60
CA TYR A 299 -9.44 -8.61 15.58
C TYR A 299 -9.99 -8.86 16.98
N ALA A 300 -9.37 -9.78 17.73
CA ALA A 300 -9.86 -10.21 19.02
C ALA A 300 -9.59 -9.20 20.15
N LEU A 301 -10.65 -8.77 20.85
CA LEU A 301 -10.59 -8.18 22.18
C LEU A 301 -10.99 -9.27 23.19
N ASP A 302 -10.05 -9.75 23.99
CA ASP A 302 -10.26 -10.85 24.93
C ASP A 302 -9.84 -10.42 26.33
N PRO A 303 -10.77 -10.31 27.30
CA PRO A 303 -10.46 -9.87 28.65
C PRO A 303 -9.68 -10.89 29.47
N HIS A 304 -9.63 -12.19 29.04
CA HIS A 304 -9.00 -13.26 29.78
C HIS A 304 -7.58 -13.55 29.29
N THR A 305 -7.37 -13.57 27.99
CA THR A 305 -6.08 -13.94 27.36
C THR A 305 -5.41 -12.79 26.58
N GLY A 306 -6.17 -11.74 26.27
CA GLY A 306 -5.73 -10.55 25.54
C GLY A 306 -4.95 -9.54 26.41
N PRO A 307 -4.42 -8.49 25.82
CA PRO A 307 -3.81 -7.38 26.52
C PRO A 307 -4.88 -6.54 27.22
N ARG A 308 -4.54 -6.00 28.39
CA ARG A 308 -5.41 -5.06 29.12
C ARG A 308 -5.22 -3.62 28.69
N TYR A 309 -4.07 -3.30 28.14
CA TYR A 309 -3.66 -1.96 27.73
C TYR A 309 -3.27 -1.93 26.27
N TYR A 310 -3.58 -0.82 25.65
CA TYR A 310 -3.24 -0.49 24.28
C TYR A 310 -2.59 0.88 24.24
N MET A 311 -1.67 1.08 23.32
CA MET A 311 -1.01 2.35 23.10
C MET A 311 -1.33 2.89 21.72
N LEU A 312 -1.90 4.08 21.67
CA LEU A 312 -2.05 4.85 20.44
C LEU A 312 -0.77 5.66 20.25
N GLU A 313 -0.02 5.33 19.22
CA GLU A 313 1.07 6.16 18.70
C GLU A 313 0.50 7.04 17.59
N THR A 314 0.72 8.33 17.67
CA THR A 314 0.32 9.31 16.65
C THR A 314 1.55 10.06 16.16
N HIS A 315 1.81 9.96 14.87
CA HIS A 315 2.85 10.72 14.19
C HIS A 315 2.25 12.03 13.66
N TYR A 316 2.67 13.13 14.25
CA TYR A 316 2.35 14.47 13.78
C TYR A 316 3.46 15.03 12.90
N THR A 317 3.08 15.71 11.84
CA THR A 317 3.97 16.47 10.97
C THR A 317 3.56 17.94 10.97
N ASN A 318 4.51 18.84 11.16
CA ASN A 318 4.29 20.29 11.20
C ASN A 318 5.42 21.02 10.44
N PRO A 319 5.54 20.81 9.12
CA PRO A 319 6.66 21.32 8.33
C PRO A 319 6.69 22.86 8.27
N GLN A 320 5.55 23.53 8.47
CA GLN A 320 5.44 24.97 8.52
C GLN A 320 5.77 25.55 9.91
N MET A 321 5.97 24.66 10.91
CA MET A 321 6.23 25.02 12.29
C MET A 321 5.13 25.94 12.89
N ASP A 322 3.89 25.67 12.51
CA ASP A 322 2.73 26.42 12.99
C ASP A 322 2.63 26.37 14.51
N ALA A 323 2.22 27.48 15.09
CA ALA A 323 2.08 27.61 16.53
C ALA A 323 0.63 27.36 16.99
N PHE A 324 0.47 26.93 18.24
CA PHE A 324 -0.82 26.78 18.91
C PHE A 324 -1.73 25.67 18.36
N ILE A 325 -1.16 24.71 17.63
CA ILE A 325 -1.90 23.54 17.17
C ILE A 325 -2.15 22.63 18.37
N SER A 326 -3.42 22.24 18.56
CA SER A 326 -3.85 21.29 19.59
C SER A 326 -4.75 20.25 18.97
N ASP A 327 -4.45 18.98 19.19
CA ASP A 327 -5.16 17.86 18.57
C ASP A 327 -5.71 16.86 19.59
N SER A 328 -6.87 16.28 19.27
CA SER A 328 -7.52 15.21 20.03
C SER A 328 -8.02 14.08 19.13
N SER A 329 -7.40 13.93 17.97
CA SER A 329 -7.71 12.87 17.01
C SER A 329 -7.32 11.48 17.52
N GLY A 330 -7.82 10.45 16.87
CA GLY A 330 -7.53 9.07 17.21
C GLY A 330 -8.27 8.09 16.31
N LEU A 331 -8.56 6.90 16.85
CA LEU A 331 -9.24 5.82 16.15
C LEU A 331 -10.54 5.45 16.87
N ARG A 332 -11.57 5.08 16.11
CA ARG A 332 -12.78 4.43 16.59
C ARG A 332 -12.80 2.99 16.14
N LEU A 333 -12.89 2.06 17.09
CA LEU A 333 -13.05 0.64 16.82
C LEU A 333 -14.51 0.26 17.01
N HIS A 334 -15.06 -0.50 16.06
CA HIS A 334 -16.41 -1.10 16.14
C HIS A 334 -16.25 -2.58 16.41
N TYR A 335 -16.87 -3.06 17.49
CA TYR A 335 -16.72 -4.44 17.93
C TYR A 335 -18.07 -5.08 18.30
N THR A 336 -18.11 -6.41 18.32
CA THR A 336 -19.31 -7.22 18.55
C THR A 336 -18.98 -8.51 19.31
N ASP A 337 -19.93 -9.02 20.06
CA ASP A 337 -19.91 -10.35 20.69
C ASP A 337 -20.15 -11.50 19.70
N LYS A 338 -20.71 -11.20 18.52
CA LYS A 338 -20.84 -12.18 17.44
C LYS A 338 -19.48 -12.46 16.81
N LEU A 339 -18.81 -13.51 17.33
CA LEU A 339 -17.46 -13.87 16.88
C LEU A 339 -17.45 -14.36 15.43
N ARG A 340 -16.44 -13.93 14.66
CA ARG A 340 -16.11 -14.49 13.35
C ARG A 340 -15.28 -15.76 13.51
N THR A 341 -15.12 -16.51 12.43
CA THR A 341 -14.45 -17.82 12.45
C THR A 341 -13.00 -17.74 12.91
N HIS A 342 -12.29 -16.65 12.55
CA HIS A 342 -10.88 -16.53 12.80
C HIS A 342 -10.53 -15.22 13.53
N ASP A 343 -9.57 -15.32 14.45
CA ASP A 343 -8.87 -14.16 14.97
C ASP A 343 -7.92 -13.62 13.90
N ALA A 344 -8.03 -12.34 13.58
CA ALA A 344 -7.10 -11.64 12.69
C ALA A 344 -5.87 -11.14 13.44
N GLY A 345 -4.75 -11.03 12.73
CA GLY A 345 -3.53 -10.41 13.19
C GLY A 345 -2.95 -9.45 12.15
N ILE A 346 -1.99 -8.64 12.58
CA ILE A 346 -1.18 -7.80 11.69
C ILE A 346 0.27 -8.24 11.83
N LEU A 347 0.92 -8.53 10.69
CA LEU A 347 2.34 -8.82 10.57
C LEU A 347 2.99 -7.74 9.72
N SER A 348 3.90 -6.98 10.29
CA SER A 348 4.68 -5.99 9.55
C SER A 348 6.00 -6.57 9.10
N VAL A 349 6.29 -6.42 7.80
CA VAL A 349 7.53 -6.88 7.14
C VAL A 349 8.24 -5.66 6.58
N GLY A 350 9.57 -5.56 6.78
CA GLY A 350 10.30 -4.43 6.22
C GLY A 350 11.70 -4.22 6.77
N ILE A 351 12.16 -2.99 6.63
CA ILE A 351 13.45 -2.53 7.16
C ILE A 351 13.22 -1.87 8.52
N ASP A 352 14.03 -2.23 9.50
CA ASP A 352 14.03 -1.55 10.80
C ASP A 352 14.39 -0.07 10.61
N PRO A 353 13.59 0.89 11.12
CA PRO A 353 13.90 2.32 11.01
C PRO A 353 15.21 2.68 11.73
N ASN A 354 16.31 2.66 10.99
CA ASN A 354 17.67 2.76 11.52
C ASN A 354 18.60 3.43 10.49
N TRP A 355 19.59 4.18 10.94
CA TRP A 355 20.59 4.86 10.13
C TRP A 355 21.35 3.96 9.13
N ARG A 356 21.39 2.64 9.33
CA ARG A 356 22.01 1.69 8.39
C ARG A 356 21.23 1.52 7.08
N HIS A 357 19.98 1.95 7.03
CA HIS A 357 19.25 2.13 5.80
C HIS A 357 19.71 3.45 5.18
N ILE A 358 20.46 3.38 4.10
CA ILE A 358 21.12 4.52 3.45
C ILE A 358 20.57 4.68 2.04
N ILE A 359 20.01 5.85 1.73
CA ILE A 359 19.55 6.24 0.39
C ILE A 359 20.48 7.34 -0.13
N PRO A 360 21.34 7.01 -1.11
CA PRO A 360 22.22 7.98 -1.77
C PRO A 360 21.45 9.12 -2.45
N PRO A 361 22.01 10.33 -2.52
CA PRO A 361 21.37 11.47 -3.20
C PRO A 361 21.44 11.35 -4.73
N GLY A 362 20.59 12.09 -5.45
CA GLY A 362 20.65 12.27 -6.88
C GLY A 362 20.27 11.05 -7.73
N GLN A 363 19.78 9.96 -7.14
CA GLN A 363 19.51 8.71 -7.84
C GLN A 363 18.03 8.59 -8.25
N PRO A 364 17.75 8.10 -9.47
CA PRO A 364 16.37 7.89 -9.93
C PRO A 364 15.70 6.69 -9.26
N ASP A 365 16.45 5.61 -9.03
CA ASP A 365 15.96 4.34 -8.50
C ASP A 365 16.96 3.75 -7.49
N VAL A 366 16.62 3.88 -6.20
CA VAL A 366 17.33 3.22 -5.10
C VAL A 366 16.44 2.12 -4.55
N ILE A 367 16.86 0.88 -4.66
CA ILE A 367 16.10 -0.28 -4.17
C ILE A 367 16.63 -0.66 -2.79
N SER A 368 15.72 -0.77 -1.83
CA SER A 368 15.99 -1.30 -0.49
C SER A 368 15.06 -2.48 -0.20
N GLU A 369 15.59 -3.51 0.49
CA GLU A 369 14.87 -4.74 0.78
C GLU A 369 14.89 -5.03 2.29
N GLY A 370 13.70 -5.25 2.87
CA GLY A 370 13.52 -5.71 4.23
C GLY A 370 13.05 -7.16 4.25
N HIS A 371 13.71 -8.02 5.02
CA HIS A 371 13.55 -9.48 4.94
C HIS A 371 12.91 -10.05 6.19
N CYS A 372 11.83 -10.80 6.03
CA CYS A 372 11.31 -11.76 6.99
C CYS A 372 11.81 -13.14 6.60
N ILE A 373 12.83 -13.62 7.30
CA ILE A 373 13.52 -14.85 6.93
C ILE A 373 12.71 -16.13 7.18
N SER A 374 13.07 -17.20 6.48
CA SER A 374 12.42 -18.50 6.58
C SER A 374 12.45 -19.09 7.99
N ASP A 375 13.47 -18.77 8.79
CA ASP A 375 13.54 -19.20 10.20
C ASP A 375 12.44 -18.54 11.04
N CYS A 376 12.15 -17.24 10.84
CA CYS A 376 11.10 -16.55 11.59
C CYS A 376 9.71 -17.13 11.25
N THR A 377 9.42 -17.30 9.97
CA THR A 377 8.14 -17.88 9.51
C THR A 377 8.03 -19.35 9.87
N GLY A 378 9.14 -20.11 9.78
CA GLY A 378 9.21 -21.52 10.10
C GLY A 378 8.91 -21.85 11.55
N HIS A 379 9.30 -20.97 12.49
CA HIS A 379 9.05 -21.16 13.91
C HIS A 379 7.68 -20.64 14.38
N THR A 380 7.06 -19.74 13.63
CA THR A 380 5.87 -19.03 14.11
C THR A 380 4.59 -19.30 13.32
N ILE A 381 4.69 -19.64 12.05
CA ILE A 381 3.54 -19.96 11.20
C ILE A 381 3.16 -21.44 11.36
N PRO A 382 1.88 -21.78 11.58
CA PRO A 382 1.44 -23.16 11.68
C PRO A 382 1.54 -23.88 10.33
N ASN A 383 1.59 -25.23 10.34
CA ASN A 383 1.67 -26.04 9.11
C ASN A 383 0.51 -25.78 8.14
N SER A 384 -0.66 -25.35 8.63
CA SER A 384 -1.79 -24.94 7.79
C SER A 384 -1.56 -23.62 7.06
N GLY A 385 -0.52 -22.86 7.43
CA GLY A 385 -0.25 -21.53 6.92
C GLY A 385 -1.14 -20.46 7.54
N ILE A 386 -0.88 -19.20 7.11
CA ILE A 386 -1.74 -18.04 7.36
C ILE A 386 -2.27 -17.52 6.01
N ASN A 387 -3.41 -16.85 6.03
CA ASN A 387 -4.03 -16.26 4.85
C ASN A 387 -3.97 -14.73 4.95
N ILE A 388 -3.15 -14.09 4.14
CA ILE A 388 -3.08 -12.64 4.03
C ILE A 388 -4.24 -12.17 3.15
N PHE A 389 -5.09 -11.27 3.65
CA PHE A 389 -6.28 -10.77 2.94
C PHE A 389 -6.23 -9.27 2.62
N ALA A 390 -5.33 -8.53 3.27
CA ALA A 390 -5.09 -7.12 2.95
C ALA A 390 -3.66 -6.72 3.32
N VAL A 391 -3.17 -5.64 2.69
CA VAL A 391 -1.88 -5.04 3.01
C VAL A 391 -2.00 -3.52 3.07
N ILE A 392 -1.14 -2.87 3.86
CA ILE A 392 -0.86 -1.44 3.78
C ILE A 392 0.63 -1.27 3.57
N MET A 393 1.00 -0.43 2.61
CA MET A 393 2.38 -0.13 2.24
C MET A 393 2.77 1.21 2.82
N HIS A 394 3.97 1.31 3.37
CA HIS A 394 4.42 2.53 4.02
C HIS A 394 5.87 2.85 3.66
N THR A 395 6.08 4.02 3.11
CA THR A 395 7.37 4.73 3.02
C THR A 395 7.16 6.18 3.44
N HIS A 396 8.24 6.94 3.57
CA HIS A 396 8.15 8.39 3.62
C HIS A 396 8.23 9.01 2.21
N GLN A 397 8.74 10.22 2.05
CA GLN A 397 8.57 11.06 0.86
C GLN A 397 9.22 10.56 -0.43
N LEU A 398 10.28 9.74 -0.35
CA LEU A 398 11.05 9.33 -1.52
C LEU A 398 10.52 8.07 -2.19
N GLY A 399 9.65 7.30 -1.54
CA GLY A 399 9.09 6.06 -2.08
C GLY A 399 8.32 6.28 -3.37
N ARG A 400 8.53 5.37 -4.36
CA ARG A 400 7.85 5.41 -5.67
C ARG A 400 7.28 4.07 -6.09
N LYS A 401 7.86 2.96 -5.58
CA LYS A 401 7.35 1.60 -5.81
C LYS A 401 7.49 0.81 -4.52
N VAL A 402 6.49 0.02 -4.20
CA VAL A 402 6.53 -0.88 -3.03
C VAL A 402 5.93 -2.21 -3.45
N ARG A 403 6.59 -3.32 -3.07
CA ARG A 403 6.03 -4.65 -3.26
C ARG A 403 6.38 -5.59 -2.12
N LEU A 404 5.49 -6.54 -1.85
CA LEU A 404 5.71 -7.63 -0.92
C LEU A 404 5.90 -8.92 -1.72
N ARG A 405 7.12 -9.43 -1.74
CA ARG A 405 7.54 -10.63 -2.47
C ARG A 405 7.49 -11.83 -1.55
N GLN A 406 7.21 -13.02 -2.11
CA GLN A 406 7.17 -14.29 -1.40
C GLN A 406 8.07 -15.31 -2.12
N ILE A 407 9.04 -15.85 -1.41
CA ILE A 407 9.95 -16.88 -1.91
C ILE A 407 9.70 -18.17 -1.15
N ARG A 408 9.44 -19.25 -1.87
CA ARG A 408 9.21 -20.61 -1.34
C ARG A 408 10.19 -21.57 -1.95
N SER A 409 11.05 -22.17 -1.15
CA SER A 409 12.05 -23.17 -1.61
C SER A 409 12.89 -22.70 -2.81
N GLY A 410 13.30 -21.42 -2.81
CA GLY A 410 14.08 -20.82 -3.90
C GLY A 410 13.29 -20.39 -5.14
N GLU A 411 11.98 -20.57 -5.16
CA GLU A 411 11.08 -20.08 -6.19
C GLU A 411 10.37 -18.80 -5.72
N GLU A 412 10.42 -17.75 -6.53
CA GLU A 412 9.66 -16.54 -6.28
C GLU A 412 8.25 -16.72 -6.83
N LEU A 413 7.27 -16.61 -5.94
CA LEU A 413 5.87 -16.65 -6.29
C LEU A 413 5.39 -15.27 -6.78
N PRO A 414 4.20 -15.17 -7.39
CA PRO A 414 3.60 -13.86 -7.66
C PRO A 414 3.61 -13.01 -6.40
N PRO A 415 3.93 -11.70 -6.49
CA PRO A 415 3.99 -10.83 -5.31
C PRO A 415 2.63 -10.84 -4.59
N ILE A 416 2.66 -10.87 -3.26
CA ILE A 416 1.46 -10.77 -2.43
C ILE A 416 0.75 -9.45 -2.71
N ALA A 417 1.52 -8.38 -2.85
CA ALA A 417 1.05 -7.07 -3.25
C ALA A 417 2.17 -6.31 -3.98
N SER A 418 1.78 -5.47 -4.91
CA SER A 418 2.70 -4.61 -5.67
C SER A 418 2.00 -3.30 -6.00
N ASP A 419 2.73 -2.20 -5.87
CA ASP A 419 2.35 -0.88 -6.37
C ASP A 419 3.58 -0.28 -7.06
N THR A 420 3.52 -0.18 -8.39
CA THR A 420 4.62 0.34 -9.22
C THR A 420 4.53 1.85 -9.45
N ASN A 421 3.47 2.47 -8.96
CA ASN A 421 3.22 3.91 -9.00
C ASN A 421 2.80 4.44 -7.62
N TYR A 422 3.48 3.95 -6.58
CA TYR A 422 3.19 4.27 -5.19
C TYR A 422 3.39 5.77 -4.90
N ASP A 423 2.41 6.34 -4.22
CA ASP A 423 2.43 7.73 -3.73
C ASP A 423 2.41 7.73 -2.19
N PRO A 424 3.44 8.28 -1.52
CA PRO A 424 3.48 8.30 -0.06
C PRO A 424 2.45 9.23 0.60
N SER A 425 1.78 10.09 -0.16
CA SER A 425 0.67 10.93 0.33
C SER A 425 -0.67 10.19 0.38
N TYR A 426 -0.74 8.95 -0.16
CA TYR A 426 -1.95 8.14 -0.23
C TYR A 426 -1.66 6.69 0.14
N GLN A 427 -1.82 6.36 1.41
CA GLN A 427 -1.48 5.06 1.99
C GLN A 427 -2.74 4.30 2.40
N GLU A 428 -3.58 3.97 1.41
CA GLU A 428 -4.82 3.23 1.62
C GLU A 428 -4.57 1.71 1.68
N TYR A 429 -5.42 0.99 2.40
CA TYR A 429 -5.41 -0.47 2.43
C TYR A 429 -5.69 -1.08 1.07
N ARG A 430 -4.90 -2.09 0.71
CA ARG A 430 -5.07 -2.92 -0.48
C ARG A 430 -5.72 -4.24 -0.06
N LYS A 431 -7.01 -4.38 -0.25
CA LYS A 431 -7.70 -5.68 -0.07
C LYS A 431 -7.32 -6.60 -1.22
N LEU A 432 -6.89 -7.81 -0.91
CA LEU A 432 -6.53 -8.80 -1.92
C LEU A 432 -7.80 -9.43 -2.49
N GLN A 433 -7.84 -9.68 -3.80
CA GLN A 433 -8.99 -10.32 -4.46
C GLN A 433 -9.26 -11.72 -3.90
N LYS A 434 -8.19 -12.43 -3.54
CA LYS A 434 -8.22 -13.72 -2.84
C LYS A 434 -7.12 -13.71 -1.79
N PRO A 435 -7.38 -14.26 -0.59
CA PRO A 435 -6.33 -14.37 0.40
C PRO A 435 -5.14 -15.17 -0.13
N VAL A 436 -3.93 -14.63 0.08
CA VAL A 436 -2.68 -15.30 -0.30
C VAL A 436 -2.17 -16.09 0.90
N ARG A 437 -1.84 -17.37 0.65
CA ARG A 437 -1.37 -18.27 1.70
C ARG A 437 0.14 -18.26 1.85
N VAL A 438 0.58 -17.99 3.08
CA VAL A 438 1.99 -18.07 3.50
C VAL A 438 2.15 -19.27 4.41
N TYR A 439 3.13 -20.13 4.10
CA TYR A 439 3.43 -21.34 4.87
C TYR A 439 4.69 -21.16 5.73
N PRO A 440 4.90 -22.02 6.75
CA PRO A 440 6.16 -22.02 7.48
C PRO A 440 7.36 -22.25 6.54
N GLY A 441 8.42 -21.48 6.71
CA GLY A 441 9.61 -21.52 5.85
C GLY A 441 9.55 -20.66 4.59
N ASP A 442 8.42 -20.02 4.30
CA ASP A 442 8.39 -18.97 3.26
C ASP A 442 9.22 -17.76 3.70
N HIS A 443 9.98 -17.20 2.77
CA HIS A 443 10.74 -15.96 2.98
C HIS A 443 9.95 -14.79 2.35
N LEU A 444 9.68 -13.75 3.14
CA LEU A 444 8.98 -12.55 2.65
C LEU A 444 9.96 -11.39 2.51
N ILE A 445 9.80 -10.59 1.46
CA ILE A 445 10.65 -9.42 1.21
C ILE A 445 9.75 -8.22 0.94
N ALA A 446 9.82 -7.21 1.80
CA ALA A 446 9.32 -5.89 1.50
C ALA A 446 10.39 -5.14 0.69
N GLU A 447 10.09 -4.85 -0.56
CA GLU A 447 10.99 -4.14 -1.47
C GLU A 447 10.42 -2.76 -1.76
N CYS A 448 11.22 -1.71 -1.49
CA CYS A 448 10.87 -0.32 -1.76
C CYS A 448 11.85 0.29 -2.75
N THR A 449 11.34 1.02 -3.73
CA THR A 449 12.15 1.80 -4.68
C THR A 449 11.93 3.28 -4.39
N TYR A 450 13.02 4.00 -4.20
CA TYR A 450 13.03 5.43 -3.89
C TYR A 450 13.58 6.24 -5.05
N SER A 451 13.06 7.46 -5.22
CA SER A 451 13.68 8.47 -6.09
C SER A 451 14.26 9.59 -5.24
N SER A 452 15.57 9.71 -5.23
CA SER A 452 16.29 10.76 -4.51
C SER A 452 16.83 11.85 -5.43
N LYS A 453 16.30 11.98 -6.68
CA LYS A 453 16.74 12.98 -7.69
C LYS A 453 16.78 14.40 -7.15
N SER A 454 15.82 14.78 -6.29
CA SER A 454 15.72 16.12 -5.70
C SER A 454 16.61 16.32 -4.47
N ARG A 455 17.23 15.26 -3.94
CA ARG A 455 18.07 15.33 -2.75
C ARG A 455 19.52 15.60 -3.11
N GLN A 456 20.14 16.53 -2.39
CA GLN A 456 21.57 16.86 -2.51
C GLN A 456 22.42 16.17 -1.41
N ALA A 457 21.79 15.68 -0.37
CA ALA A 457 22.42 14.95 0.73
C ALA A 457 21.80 13.55 0.86
N ILE A 458 22.51 12.64 1.53
CA ILE A 458 22.02 11.30 1.87
C ILE A 458 20.75 11.40 2.70
N THR A 459 19.86 10.42 2.52
CA THR A 459 18.71 10.21 3.40
C THR A 459 18.93 8.91 4.16
N LEU A 460 18.83 8.95 5.48
CA LEU A 460 18.99 7.79 6.34
C LEU A 460 17.63 7.20 6.70
N GLY A 461 17.61 5.94 7.12
CA GLY A 461 16.43 5.33 7.71
C GLY A 461 16.15 5.87 9.11
N GLY A 462 14.88 6.07 9.42
CA GLY A 462 14.43 6.59 10.70
C GLY A 462 12.94 6.83 10.78
N LEU A 463 12.49 7.44 11.88
CA LEU A 463 11.08 7.64 12.18
C LEU A 463 10.55 9.02 11.74
N SER A 464 11.44 9.97 11.46
CA SER A 464 11.07 11.31 10.99
C SER A 464 10.65 11.29 9.52
N THR A 465 9.73 12.15 9.11
CA THR A 465 9.34 12.34 7.69
C THR A 465 10.47 12.84 6.80
N ARG A 466 11.57 13.32 7.37
CA ARG A 466 12.82 13.68 6.63
C ARG A 466 13.71 12.48 6.37
N GLU A 467 13.55 11.42 7.14
CA GLU A 467 14.19 10.12 7.01
C GLU A 467 13.31 9.19 6.16
N GLU A 468 13.71 7.94 5.95
CA GLU A 468 12.93 6.99 5.17
C GLU A 468 12.65 5.69 5.90
N THR A 469 11.56 5.06 5.50
CA THR A 469 11.15 3.72 5.95
C THR A 469 10.79 2.85 4.75
N CYS A 470 10.75 1.54 4.94
CA CYS A 470 10.25 0.55 3.99
C CYS A 470 9.49 -0.52 4.77
N LEU A 471 8.17 -0.39 4.84
CA LEU A 471 7.33 -1.30 5.62
C LEU A 471 6.12 -1.75 4.80
N VAL A 472 5.77 -3.03 4.91
CA VAL A 472 4.51 -3.57 4.42
C VAL A 472 3.84 -4.32 5.56
N SER A 473 2.74 -3.79 6.06
CA SER A 473 1.95 -4.44 7.10
C SER A 473 0.81 -5.24 6.47
N THR A 474 0.75 -6.54 6.80
CA THR A 474 -0.22 -7.49 6.26
C THR A 474 -1.27 -7.81 7.30
N LEU A 475 -2.55 -7.80 6.88
CA LEU A 475 -3.66 -8.30 7.70
C LEU A 475 -3.94 -9.74 7.29
N TYR A 476 -3.97 -10.63 8.26
CA TYR A 476 -4.03 -12.07 8.01
C TYR A 476 -4.87 -12.81 9.06
N TYR A 477 -5.20 -14.06 8.76
CA TYR A 477 -5.78 -15.02 9.70
C TYR A 477 -5.29 -16.46 9.40
N PRO A 478 -5.31 -17.40 10.36
CA PRO A 478 -5.53 -17.20 11.81
C PRO A 478 -4.36 -16.43 12.44
N ARG A 479 -4.61 -15.75 13.56
CA ARG A 479 -3.61 -14.97 14.27
C ARG A 479 -2.48 -15.82 14.81
N ILE A 480 -1.25 -15.36 14.66
CA ILE A 480 -0.01 -15.98 15.21
C ILE A 480 0.69 -15.02 16.17
N GLU A 481 1.74 -15.46 16.82
CA GLU A 481 2.51 -14.66 17.78
C GLU A 481 3.47 -13.66 17.10
N LEU A 482 3.93 -13.93 15.86
CA LEU A 482 4.82 -13.03 15.11
C LEU A 482 4.10 -11.73 14.78
N SER A 483 4.70 -10.61 15.11
CA SER A 483 4.13 -9.27 14.95
C SER A 483 4.96 -8.38 14.03
N LEU A 484 6.29 -8.32 14.28
CA LEU A 484 7.21 -7.55 13.46
C LEU A 484 8.29 -8.49 12.93
N CYS A 485 8.52 -8.45 11.64
CA CYS A 485 9.51 -9.26 10.96
C CYS A 485 10.34 -8.36 10.05
N TYR A 486 11.36 -7.73 10.64
CA TYR A 486 12.18 -6.72 9.99
C TYR A 486 13.59 -7.24 9.74
N SER A 487 14.35 -6.49 8.99
CA SER A 487 15.80 -6.65 8.87
C SER A 487 16.49 -5.31 8.70
N LEU A 488 17.79 -5.31 8.86
CA LEU A 488 18.63 -4.17 8.51
C LEU A 488 19.98 -4.69 8.00
N PRO A 489 20.67 -3.95 7.11
CA PRO A 489 22.03 -4.31 6.69
C PRO A 489 22.93 -4.51 7.90
N SER A 490 23.74 -5.56 7.90
CA SER A 490 24.67 -5.78 9.00
C SER A 490 25.70 -4.65 9.08
N LEU A 491 26.23 -4.39 10.27
CA LEU A 491 27.24 -3.34 10.41
C LEU A 491 28.47 -3.59 9.53
N PRO A 492 29.01 -4.81 9.45
CA PRO A 492 30.10 -5.11 8.50
C PRO A 492 29.75 -4.76 7.05
N THR A 493 28.55 -5.10 6.59
CA THR A 493 28.08 -4.77 5.22
C THR A 493 28.06 -3.26 4.97
N VAL A 494 27.51 -2.47 5.90
CA VAL A 494 27.49 -1.01 5.81
C VAL A 494 28.91 -0.44 5.78
N LEU A 495 29.78 -0.89 6.65
CA LEU A 495 31.17 -0.43 6.67
C LEU A 495 31.89 -0.75 5.36
N GLN A 496 31.75 -1.99 4.87
CA GLN A 496 32.37 -2.43 3.61
C GLN A 496 31.84 -1.60 2.43
N SER A 497 30.53 -1.34 2.36
CA SER A 497 29.92 -0.54 1.28
C SER A 497 30.43 0.91 1.26
N LEU A 498 30.85 1.44 2.41
CA LEU A 498 31.47 2.76 2.57
C LEU A 498 33.00 2.73 2.41
N GLY A 499 33.59 1.56 2.13
CA GLY A 499 35.03 1.36 2.01
C GLY A 499 35.77 1.42 3.35
N ILE A 500 35.11 1.14 4.45
CA ILE A 500 35.66 1.12 5.81
C ILE A 500 36.01 -0.33 6.17
N GLN A 501 37.22 -0.57 6.64
CA GLN A 501 37.70 -1.90 7.06
C GLN A 501 37.69 -2.07 8.56
N LYS A 502 38.02 -1.00 9.31
CA LYS A 502 38.12 -1.06 10.76
C LYS A 502 37.79 0.26 11.43
N LEU A 503 37.09 0.16 12.55
CA LEU A 503 36.73 1.29 13.40
C LEU A 503 37.63 1.32 14.66
N MET A 504 37.86 2.50 15.17
CA MET A 504 38.55 2.76 16.42
C MET A 504 37.51 2.89 17.55
N GLY A 505 37.72 2.21 18.67
CA GLY A 505 36.84 2.30 19.84
C GLY A 505 37.03 3.61 20.59
N SER A 506 36.55 4.71 20.00
CA SER A 506 36.62 6.06 20.60
C SER A 506 35.23 6.69 20.65
N SER A 507 35.05 7.78 21.37
CA SER A 507 33.85 8.61 21.34
C SER A 507 34.26 10.01 20.89
N PRO A 508 33.80 10.49 19.69
CA PRO A 508 33.05 9.77 18.68
C PRO A 508 33.82 8.62 18.01
N VAL A 509 33.08 7.63 17.47
CA VAL A 509 33.70 6.50 16.75
C VAL A 509 34.40 6.99 15.50
N LYS A 510 35.69 6.61 15.34
CA LYS A 510 36.51 7.01 14.20
C LYS A 510 36.93 5.82 13.35
N ILE A 511 37.24 6.06 12.10
CA ILE A 511 37.77 5.07 11.17
C ILE A 511 39.24 4.86 11.49
N GLN A 512 39.67 3.59 11.59
CA GLN A 512 41.06 3.20 11.76
C GLN A 512 41.69 2.81 10.42
N GLU A 513 40.96 2.03 9.61
CA GLU A 513 41.43 1.51 8.32
C GLU A 513 40.33 1.69 7.26
N PRO A 514 40.67 2.01 6.01
CA PRO A 514 42.03 2.16 5.44
C PRO A 514 42.71 3.49 5.90
N GLN A 515 44.05 3.54 5.80
CA GLN A 515 44.86 4.70 6.25
C GLN A 515 44.38 6.05 5.68
N LYS A 516 43.89 6.08 4.44
CA LYS A 516 43.37 7.30 3.79
C LYS A 516 42.12 7.89 4.45
N LEU A 517 41.39 7.09 5.23
CA LEU A 517 40.19 7.49 5.97
C LEU A 517 40.43 7.58 7.47
N SER A 518 41.67 7.25 7.93
CA SER A 518 42.01 7.18 9.34
C SER A 518 41.79 8.52 10.03
N GLY A 519 41.10 8.47 11.18
CA GLY A 519 40.79 9.63 12.01
C GLY A 519 39.45 10.31 11.65
N MET A 520 38.86 10.05 10.48
CA MET A 520 37.49 10.51 10.14
C MET A 520 36.44 9.83 11.00
N THR A 521 35.37 10.53 11.31
CA THR A 521 34.17 9.93 11.89
C THR A 521 33.35 9.22 10.82
N LEU A 522 32.41 8.36 11.23
CA LEU A 522 31.47 7.74 10.30
C LEU A 522 30.58 8.78 9.60
N GLU A 523 30.17 9.81 10.32
CA GLU A 523 29.36 10.91 9.78
C GLU A 523 30.14 11.70 8.71
N GLU A 524 31.40 12.09 9.00
CA GLU A 524 32.26 12.75 7.99
C GLU A 524 32.44 11.89 6.74
N ARG A 525 32.54 10.54 6.93
CA ARG A 525 32.64 9.62 5.80
C ARG A 525 31.36 9.59 4.95
N LEU A 526 30.18 9.52 5.57
CA LEU A 526 28.88 9.55 4.89
C LEU A 526 28.69 10.85 4.09
N LEU A 527 29.08 11.98 4.66
CA LEU A 527 28.97 13.30 4.00
C LEU A 527 29.99 13.49 2.88
N SER A 528 31.19 12.90 3.00
CA SER A 528 32.27 13.01 2.01
C SER A 528 32.31 11.87 0.99
N TYR A 529 31.37 10.93 1.05
CA TYR A 529 31.33 9.81 0.12
C TYR A 529 30.91 10.31 -1.27
N ASP A 530 31.63 9.92 -2.30
CA ASP A 530 31.31 10.22 -3.68
C ASP A 530 30.16 9.32 -4.15
N TRP A 531 28.96 9.76 -3.92
CA TRP A 531 27.75 9.01 -4.25
C TRP A 531 27.47 8.94 -5.75
N GLU A 532 27.97 9.90 -6.54
CA GLU A 532 27.74 9.93 -7.98
C GLU A 532 28.50 8.80 -8.67
N THR A 533 29.82 8.69 -8.42
CA THR A 533 30.66 7.70 -9.06
C THR A 533 30.64 6.32 -8.38
N SER A 534 30.34 6.28 -7.07
CA SER A 534 30.44 5.05 -6.26
C SER A 534 29.10 4.37 -6.00
N PHE A 535 27.98 4.89 -6.49
CA PHE A 535 26.64 4.33 -6.22
C PHE A 535 26.51 2.87 -6.61
N GLN A 536 27.02 2.49 -7.80
CA GLN A 536 26.97 1.12 -8.26
C GLN A 536 27.75 0.16 -7.33
N SER A 537 28.96 0.55 -6.95
CA SER A 537 29.80 -0.24 -6.02
C SER A 537 29.16 -0.35 -4.62
N PHE A 538 28.55 0.74 -4.14
CA PHE A 538 27.79 0.73 -2.89
C PHE A 538 26.62 -0.27 -2.94
N ARG A 539 25.83 -0.23 -4.01
CA ARG A 539 24.70 -1.13 -4.23
C ARG A 539 25.12 -2.59 -4.29
N GLU A 540 26.20 -2.89 -5.01
CA GLU A 540 26.75 -4.25 -5.15
C GLU A 540 27.29 -4.75 -3.80
N ALA A 541 28.03 -3.93 -3.06
CA ALA A 541 28.55 -4.28 -1.76
C ALA A 541 27.41 -4.53 -0.73
N THR A 542 26.37 -3.73 -0.76
CA THR A 542 25.20 -3.92 0.10
C THR A 542 24.47 -5.22 -0.21
N ARG A 543 24.22 -5.51 -1.49
CA ARG A 543 23.54 -6.74 -1.94
C ARG A 543 24.39 -8.01 -1.78
N GLY A 544 25.70 -7.90 -1.88
CA GLY A 544 26.63 -9.01 -1.67
C GLY A 544 26.94 -9.31 -0.19
N GLY A 545 26.47 -8.46 0.70
CA GLY A 545 26.74 -8.54 2.13
C GLY A 545 25.78 -9.42 2.90
N THR A 546 25.68 -9.14 4.20
CA THR A 546 24.74 -9.78 5.13
C THR A 546 23.79 -8.77 5.72
N PHE A 547 22.67 -9.25 6.21
CA PHE A 547 21.72 -8.46 7.00
C PHE A 547 21.41 -9.14 8.32
N LYS A 548 20.97 -8.36 9.29
CA LYS A 548 20.51 -8.83 10.60
C LYS A 548 18.99 -8.92 10.59
N PRO A 549 18.41 -10.12 10.76
CA PRO A 549 16.96 -10.26 10.93
C PRO A 549 16.53 -9.82 12.34
N LEU A 550 15.31 -9.33 12.44
CA LEU A 550 14.67 -8.87 13.67
C LEU A 550 13.25 -9.45 13.72
N CYS A 551 13.09 -10.61 14.38
CA CYS A 551 11.83 -11.30 14.51
C CYS A 551 11.23 -11.05 15.88
N TRP A 552 10.16 -10.27 15.95
CA TRP A 552 9.47 -9.92 17.18
C TRP A 552 8.12 -10.60 17.30
N THR A 553 7.91 -11.25 18.41
CA THR A 553 6.63 -11.82 18.80
C THR A 553 5.98 -10.97 19.91
N ASN A 554 4.73 -11.25 20.21
CA ASN A 554 4.05 -10.66 21.37
C ASN A 554 4.73 -10.96 22.72
N LYS A 555 5.70 -11.90 22.77
CA LYS A 555 6.50 -12.25 23.93
C LYS A 555 7.91 -11.64 23.89
N GLY A 556 8.28 -10.95 22.83
CA GLY A 556 9.61 -10.35 22.61
C GLY A 556 10.32 -10.92 21.40
N VAL A 557 11.64 -10.74 21.34
CA VAL A 557 12.48 -11.28 20.25
C VAL A 557 12.33 -12.80 20.19
N LEU A 558 12.17 -13.34 19.00
CA LEU A 558 12.08 -14.78 18.78
C LEU A 558 13.40 -15.44 19.17
N PRO A 559 13.38 -16.39 20.14
CA PRO A 559 14.61 -17.07 20.60
C PRO A 559 15.37 -17.73 19.45
N GLY A 560 16.69 -17.56 19.44
CA GLY A 560 17.59 -18.10 18.41
C GLY A 560 17.80 -17.18 17.20
N THR A 561 17.11 -16.04 17.13
CA THR A 561 17.28 -15.07 16.03
C THR A 561 18.07 -13.82 16.43
N GLU A 562 18.41 -13.65 17.71
CA GLU A 562 18.99 -12.41 18.27
C GLU A 562 20.35 -12.03 17.66
N ASN A 563 21.14 -13.03 17.31
CA ASN A 563 22.53 -12.85 16.83
C ASN A 563 22.75 -13.37 15.41
N LEU A 564 21.67 -13.62 14.67
CA LEU A 564 21.80 -14.07 13.28
C LEU A 564 22.31 -12.94 12.39
N GLU A 565 23.23 -13.29 11.49
CA GLU A 565 23.57 -12.55 10.30
C GLU A 565 23.35 -13.46 9.08
N VAL A 566 22.59 -13.02 8.12
CA VAL A 566 22.10 -13.85 7.02
C VAL A 566 22.45 -13.20 5.69
N HIS A 567 22.84 -14.01 4.71
CA HIS A 567 22.99 -13.55 3.33
C HIS A 567 21.62 -13.39 2.66
N TYR A 568 21.58 -12.56 1.62
CA TYR A 568 20.38 -12.43 0.78
C TYR A 568 19.98 -13.79 0.21
N PRO A 569 18.67 -14.11 0.14
CA PRO A 569 18.21 -15.40 -0.33
C PRO A 569 18.58 -15.58 -1.81
N ARG A 570 19.05 -16.79 -2.15
CA ARG A 570 19.28 -17.14 -3.54
C ARG A 570 17.96 -17.52 -4.20
N ILE A 571 17.50 -16.65 -5.12
CA ILE A 571 16.32 -16.91 -5.92
C ILE A 571 16.75 -17.75 -7.15
N LEU A 572 16.30 -18.99 -7.19
CA LEU A 572 16.63 -19.94 -8.29
C LEU A 572 15.72 -19.75 -9.50
N ARG A 573 14.46 -19.38 -9.24
CA ARG A 573 13.43 -19.10 -10.25
C ARG A 573 12.74 -17.78 -9.86
N PRO A 574 13.15 -16.65 -10.48
CA PRO A 574 12.47 -15.38 -10.24
C PRO A 574 11.08 -15.41 -10.86
N TYR A 575 10.16 -14.62 -10.29
CA TYR A 575 8.85 -14.40 -10.88
C TYR A 575 8.96 -13.51 -12.12
N GLU A 576 8.36 -13.96 -13.21
CA GLU A 576 8.23 -13.18 -14.44
C GLU A 576 6.75 -12.88 -14.68
N GLU A 577 6.41 -11.62 -14.82
CA GLU A 577 5.05 -11.20 -15.10
C GLU A 577 4.67 -11.60 -16.54
N VAL A 578 3.57 -12.32 -16.68
CA VAL A 578 3.07 -12.74 -17.99
C VAL A 578 2.33 -11.57 -18.63
N ASN A 579 2.94 -10.93 -19.60
CA ASN A 579 2.30 -9.91 -20.43
C ASN A 579 1.30 -10.57 -21.39
N LEU A 580 0.03 -10.55 -21.03
CA LEU A 580 -1.01 -11.00 -21.95
C LEU A 580 -1.22 -9.95 -23.05
N PRO A 581 -1.29 -10.37 -24.33
CA PRO A 581 -1.57 -9.45 -25.43
C PRO A 581 -2.95 -8.82 -25.24
N CYS A 582 -3.03 -7.53 -25.49
CA CYS A 582 -4.30 -6.81 -25.41
C CYS A 582 -5.32 -7.32 -26.43
N SER A 583 -6.57 -7.50 -26.02
CA SER A 583 -7.65 -8.00 -26.87
C SER A 583 -8.71 -6.92 -27.11
N LYS A 584 -8.86 -6.46 -28.35
CA LYS A 584 -9.89 -5.51 -28.79
C LYS A 584 -11.30 -6.12 -28.97
N LYS A 585 -11.63 -7.26 -28.34
CA LYS A 585 -13.00 -7.81 -28.42
C LYS A 585 -14.00 -6.78 -27.87
N PRO A 586 -15.08 -6.45 -28.64
CA PRO A 586 -16.05 -5.45 -28.21
C PRO A 586 -16.69 -5.83 -26.87
N LEU A 587 -16.95 -4.83 -26.04
CA LEU A 587 -17.77 -4.95 -24.84
C LEU A 587 -19.19 -5.37 -25.30
N ARG A 588 -19.59 -6.61 -25.02
CA ARG A 588 -21.00 -7.01 -25.16
C ARG A 588 -21.76 -6.33 -24.01
N ASN A 589 -22.54 -5.30 -24.35
CA ASN A 589 -23.42 -4.66 -23.38
C ASN A 589 -24.37 -5.71 -22.79
N LYS A 590 -24.49 -5.80 -21.49
CA LYS A 590 -25.51 -6.64 -20.82
C LYS A 590 -26.92 -6.35 -21.29
N LEU A 591 -27.19 -5.16 -21.82
CA LEU A 591 -28.47 -4.78 -22.40
C LEU A 591 -28.78 -5.54 -23.70
N SER A 592 -27.74 -5.89 -24.49
CA SER A 592 -27.93 -6.71 -25.70
C SER A 592 -28.14 -8.20 -25.38
N MET A 593 -27.69 -8.68 -24.21
CA MET A 593 -27.97 -10.05 -23.77
C MET A 593 -29.42 -10.24 -23.31
N LEU A 594 -30.04 -9.21 -22.71
CA LEU A 594 -31.44 -9.26 -22.28
C LEU A 594 -32.43 -9.08 -23.46
N LEU A 595 -31.98 -8.60 -24.63
CA LEU A 595 -32.77 -8.44 -25.83
C LEU A 595 -32.58 -9.55 -26.87
N SER A 596 -31.64 -10.49 -26.64
CA SER A 596 -31.31 -11.58 -27.56
C SER A 596 -31.78 -12.97 -27.09
N GLU A 597 -32.50 -13.07 -25.96
CA GLU A 597 -33.03 -14.36 -25.44
C GLU A 597 -34.43 -14.69 -25.98
N ASP A 598 -35.02 -13.85 -26.84
CA ASP A 598 -36.39 -14.07 -27.38
C ASP A 598 -36.48 -14.42 -28.88
N GLU A 599 -35.36 -14.75 -29.56
CA GLU A 599 -35.42 -15.23 -30.95
C GLU A 599 -34.57 -16.48 -31.15
N ASP A 600 -35.02 -17.63 -30.64
CA ASP A 600 -34.63 -18.96 -31.14
C ASP A 600 -35.84 -19.89 -31.06
N ILE A 601 -36.82 -19.69 -31.97
CA ILE A 601 -37.82 -20.71 -32.30
C ILE A 601 -37.59 -21.10 -33.76
N GLY A 602 -36.91 -22.22 -33.91
CA GLY A 602 -37.17 -23.18 -34.98
C GLY A 602 -36.80 -22.83 -36.41
N ALA A 603 -35.71 -23.38 -36.91
CA ALA A 603 -35.58 -23.77 -38.30
C ALA A 603 -34.93 -25.16 -38.41
N PRO A 604 -35.31 -25.99 -39.38
CA PRO A 604 -35.12 -27.43 -39.32
C PRO A 604 -33.75 -27.89 -39.75
N VAL A 605 -33.32 -29.00 -39.15
CA VAL A 605 -32.11 -29.75 -39.45
C VAL A 605 -32.26 -30.41 -40.82
N ASP A 606 -31.30 -30.16 -41.71
CA ASP A 606 -31.02 -31.00 -42.89
C ASP A 606 -29.81 -31.87 -42.60
N PRO A 607 -29.92 -33.18 -42.79
CA PRO A 607 -28.78 -34.08 -42.64
C PRO A 607 -28.15 -34.32 -43.99
N ASP A 608 -26.85 -34.22 -44.10
CA ASP A 608 -25.92 -34.92 -45.00
C ASP A 608 -24.80 -33.99 -45.50
N SER A 609 -23.64 -34.22 -44.98
CA SER A 609 -22.42 -34.38 -45.80
C SER A 609 -21.24 -34.80 -44.94
N ASP A 610 -20.87 -36.05 -45.19
CA ASP A 610 -19.59 -36.65 -44.85
C ASP A 610 -18.40 -35.94 -45.52
N GLU A 611 -17.25 -36.20 -44.92
CA GLU A 611 -15.92 -36.45 -45.45
C GLU A 611 -14.78 -35.59 -44.86
N THR A 612 -14.01 -36.21 -44.01
CA THR A 612 -12.65 -36.79 -44.11
C THR A 612 -11.44 -35.84 -44.09
N ASN A 613 -10.55 -36.27 -43.16
CA ASN A 613 -9.06 -36.18 -43.21
C ASN A 613 -8.41 -34.82 -42.89
N ALA A 614 -7.38 -34.70 -42.08
CA ALA A 614 -6.21 -35.55 -41.86
C ALA A 614 -5.48 -35.18 -40.54
N VAL A 615 -4.89 -36.21 -40.00
CA VAL A 615 -3.94 -36.23 -38.86
C VAL A 615 -2.57 -35.77 -39.37
N GLU A 616 -1.90 -34.86 -38.63
CA GLU A 616 -0.45 -34.81 -38.65
C GLU A 616 0.12 -34.70 -37.23
N ARG A 617 0.94 -35.72 -36.93
CA ARG A 617 1.76 -35.86 -35.73
C ARG A 617 3.07 -35.09 -35.92
N GLY A 618 3.39 -34.19 -35.02
CA GLY A 618 4.72 -33.61 -34.87
C GLY A 618 5.45 -34.28 -33.71
N GLN A 619 6.61 -34.87 -34.05
CA GLN A 619 7.49 -35.65 -33.17
C GLN A 619 8.27 -34.82 -32.16
N LEU A 620 8.35 -35.36 -30.92
CA LEU A 620 9.32 -34.96 -29.92
C LEU A 620 10.73 -35.36 -30.32
N VAL A 621 11.65 -34.40 -30.32
CA VAL A 621 13.10 -34.67 -30.37
C VAL A 621 13.65 -34.62 -28.95
N ARG A 622 14.07 -35.79 -28.46
CA ARG A 622 14.92 -35.95 -27.26
C ARG A 622 16.38 -35.77 -27.65
N SER A 623 17.08 -34.83 -27.06
CA SER A 623 18.55 -34.82 -27.04
C SER A 623 19.07 -35.38 -25.72
N LYS A 624 19.85 -36.43 -25.83
CA LYS A 624 20.67 -37.02 -24.74
C LYS A 624 21.92 -36.18 -24.56
N VAL A 625 22.26 -35.86 -23.31
CA VAL A 625 23.63 -35.46 -22.95
C VAL A 625 24.18 -36.47 -21.95
N SER A 626 25.35 -36.95 -22.29
CA SER A 626 26.15 -38.00 -21.67
C SER A 626 26.78 -37.51 -20.35
N ARG A 627 26.85 -38.46 -19.40
CA ARG A 627 27.68 -38.38 -18.19
C ARG A 627 29.18 -38.59 -18.57
N SER A 628 30.05 -37.83 -17.90
CA SER A 628 31.41 -38.32 -17.59
C SER A 628 31.69 -38.13 -16.11
N SER A 629 32.08 -39.22 -15.49
CA SER A 629 32.57 -39.38 -14.11
C SER A 629 34.06 -39.09 -14.10
N ASP A 630 34.53 -38.42 -13.05
CA ASP A 630 35.83 -38.75 -12.41
C ASP A 630 35.91 -38.06 -11.04
N GLY A 631 36.08 -38.81 -9.98
CA GLY A 631 36.65 -38.44 -8.70
C GLY A 631 38.06 -39.08 -8.62
N PRO A 632 38.72 -39.19 -7.47
CA PRO A 632 38.65 -38.52 -6.17
C PRO A 632 40.05 -38.09 -5.67
N THR A 633 40.16 -37.54 -4.45
CA THR A 633 41.20 -37.69 -3.41
C THR A 633 41.18 -36.41 -2.58
N GLY A 634 40.97 -36.35 -1.29
CA GLY A 634 41.67 -36.97 -0.20
C GLY A 634 42.62 -35.93 0.46
N GLY A 635 42.27 -35.41 1.69
CA GLY A 635 43.19 -34.57 2.44
C GLY A 635 42.58 -34.04 3.74
N SER A 636 42.85 -34.75 4.82
CA SER A 636 42.55 -34.39 6.20
C SER A 636 43.49 -33.33 6.71
N SER A 637 43.06 -32.41 7.57
CA SER A 637 43.74 -32.05 8.86
C SER A 637 43.05 -30.87 9.54
N SER A 638 42.70 -31.09 10.69
CA SER A 638 43.11 -30.68 12.03
C SER A 638 42.45 -29.42 12.55
N THR A 639 41.59 -29.68 13.51
CA THR A 639 41.02 -28.81 14.51
C THR A 639 42.02 -27.97 15.28
N ARG A 640 41.83 -26.67 15.40
CA ARG A 640 42.27 -25.87 16.55
C ARG A 640 41.11 -25.03 17.06
N SER A 641 40.73 -25.35 18.28
CA SER A 641 39.78 -24.62 19.11
C SER A 641 40.42 -23.31 19.61
N VAL A 642 39.65 -22.21 19.51
CA VAL A 642 39.93 -20.93 20.19
C VAL A 642 38.70 -20.61 21.05
N PRO A 643 38.88 -20.18 22.32
CA PRO A 643 37.78 -20.01 23.29
C PRO A 643 36.92 -18.76 23.01
N PRO A 644 35.68 -18.70 23.50
CA PRO A 644 34.78 -17.61 23.23
C PRO A 644 35.09 -16.39 24.09
N MET A 645 35.32 -15.28 23.47
CA MET A 645 35.39 -13.96 24.10
C MET A 645 33.97 -13.40 24.26
N VAL A 646 33.49 -13.33 25.48
CA VAL A 646 32.23 -12.72 25.87
C VAL A 646 32.32 -11.22 25.64
N LEU A 647 31.63 -10.70 24.67
CA LEU A 647 31.48 -9.26 24.42
C LEU A 647 30.13 -8.81 24.97
N ILE A 648 30.16 -8.14 26.12
CA ILE A 648 28.99 -7.43 26.67
C ILE A 648 28.77 -6.19 25.80
N LEU A 649 27.71 -6.20 25.00
CA LEU A 649 27.31 -5.05 24.19
C LEU A 649 26.34 -4.19 25.01
N THR A 650 26.87 -3.13 25.59
CA THR A 650 26.05 -2.03 26.14
C THR A 650 25.41 -1.29 24.99
N ILE A 651 24.08 -1.28 24.95
CA ILE A 651 23.28 -0.51 23.97
C ILE A 651 23.42 0.96 24.37
N LEU A 652 24.20 1.71 23.62
CA LEU A 652 24.26 3.17 23.71
C LEU A 652 23.22 3.74 22.71
N VAL A 653 22.08 4.18 23.22
CA VAL A 653 21.15 5.05 22.47
C VAL A 653 21.79 6.43 22.46
N VAL A 654 22.39 6.83 21.33
CA VAL A 654 22.87 8.19 21.14
C VAL A 654 21.72 9.01 20.55
N VAL A 655 21.06 9.78 21.41
CA VAL A 655 20.21 10.89 21.00
C VAL A 655 21.14 12.02 20.56
N VAL A 656 21.28 12.23 19.25
CA VAL A 656 21.98 13.41 18.72
C VAL A 656 20.96 14.55 18.60
N GLY A 657 20.83 15.34 19.65
CA GLY A 657 20.26 16.67 19.60
C GLY A 657 21.31 17.66 19.03
N GLY A 658 21.29 17.88 17.72
CA GLY A 658 22.14 18.85 17.07
C GLY A 658 21.30 20.01 16.53
N THR A 659 21.35 21.14 17.21
CA THR A 659 20.89 22.42 16.69
C THR A 659 21.83 22.89 15.60
N PHE A 660 21.38 22.94 14.35
CA PHE A 660 22.05 23.70 13.30
C PHE A 660 21.25 24.97 12.98
N ARG A 661 21.95 26.08 13.00
CA ARG A 661 21.51 27.40 12.49
C ARG A 661 21.46 27.40 10.97
#